data_ff7d7994bc33ed3a5e479294cdfd8666
#
_entry.id   ff7d7994bc33ed3a5e479294cdfd8666
#
_cell.length_a   1.000
_cell.length_b   1.000
_cell.length_c   1.000
_cell.angle_alpha   90.00
_cell.angle_beta   90.00
_cell.angle_gamma   90.00
#
_symmetry.space_group_name_H-M   'P 1'
#
loop_
_entity.id
_entity.type
_entity.pdbx_description
1 polymer ?
#
loop_
_entity_poly.entity_id
_entity_poly.type
_entity_poly.pdbx_seq_one_letter_code
_entity_poly.pdbx_strand_id
1 'polypeptide(L)'
;MTVSTSAKQAEKARFQMEGIPTYTRGKSRKDTTYVNGGEYCFTMPEENTQVSAVYKKVAVSVGLTPGVTKFQVVQERTGNRKHPTKVTRVMDGNGKLIATYIHGNLQAGTQVQPVTVQAIVDRNNDVADASVRWSIDDSDLITLLPNDDEESGYTKKSASVQVNLNSSFITDIVRKLEKEQADRGYQYAIGSDIYGAGYQNGGVAVLTAETKPAASFDGKPCRGNARIEVTFQIKDQTYVANEGAALNQDQLKFEVVRTLNGNRKHPDETIRVTAPQVLSASFTPDYFDRKDISWTVGDAALISVDGEDKSAGVQAKKDAKWIRDLIAADQGRHVNTPYEIQTASGSRTTKVTVIGDDMLGNRQTASCRVQVDFRTVDESKICVEGISLIPKTLQYEIKRTRTGAGYRPVEAWTGTGAKKLAASVFPAQAFNQKVTYQASDDSLYVSSDGTVTVNTTASWIQELDRQYLKSGSHTAYVTVKTEDGGFTDRAAVTIQYEAVDQTYSGGSHSGGGSHSGGGLGGGSSSGKGAAAGSSAANATGPASGFSDLTGAGIGNLTEGQAGPGQNADAAAIPEYVVAGNWRKNADGSWQFEAGGRSYASEWAAVHNPYADPAKGQSTFDWFRFDADGRMVNGWYTDVDGNTYYLWKEMDGTQGRMLTGWNWLPGSNGVFHCYYFQEKSDGMRGRLYRNTHTPDGNLVNADGSWVLDGIVQTRS
;
A
#
# COMPACT_ATOMS: atom_id res chain seq x y z
N MET A 1 -100.13 54.43 9.67
CA MET A 1 -99.41 54.28 8.40
C MET A 1 -98.16 53.45 8.71
N THR A 2 -98.03 52.31 8.03
CA THR A 2 -96.89 51.44 8.19
C THR A 2 -95.90 51.73 7.11
N VAL A 3 -94.66 52.07 7.52
CA VAL A 3 -93.54 52.27 6.57
C VAL A 3 -92.76 50.95 6.49
N SER A 4 -92.91 50.33 5.33
CA SER A 4 -92.13 49.10 5.09
C SER A 4 -90.85 49.40 4.32
N THR A 5 -89.76 48.71 4.66
CA THR A 5 -88.47 48.83 3.99
C THR A 5 -88.41 47.94 2.73
N SER A 6 -89.25 48.26 1.72
CA SER A 6 -89.25 47.40 0.53
C SER A 6 -88.30 47.89 -0.56
N ALA A 7 -87.00 47.74 -0.39
CA ALA A 7 -86.01 47.78 -1.43
C ALA A 7 -86.08 46.46 -2.25
N LYS A 8 -85.75 46.46 -3.55
CA LYS A 8 -85.67 45.23 -4.38
C LYS A 8 -84.69 44.22 -3.70
N GLN A 9 -85.01 42.97 -3.76
CA GLN A 9 -84.32 41.95 -2.94
C GLN A 9 -82.79 41.89 -3.13
N ALA A 10 -82.26 42.32 -4.28
CA ALA A 10 -80.81 42.41 -4.53
C ALA A 10 -80.13 43.63 -3.89
N GLU A 11 -80.88 44.70 -3.60
CA GLU A 11 -80.37 45.92 -2.93
C GLU A 11 -80.58 45.87 -1.40
N LYS A 12 -81.52 45.05 -0.92
CA LYS A 12 -81.83 44.89 0.50
C LYS A 12 -80.61 44.38 1.30
N ALA A 13 -79.76 43.57 0.71
CA ALA A 13 -78.60 42.99 1.38
C ALA A 13 -77.46 44.02 1.61
N ARG A 14 -77.50 45.18 0.96
CA ARG A 14 -76.42 46.18 1.06
C ARG A 14 -76.75 47.35 1.99
N PHE A 15 -78.01 47.51 2.37
CA PHE A 15 -78.44 48.61 3.16
C PHE A 15 -79.14 48.17 4.44
N GLN A 16 -78.74 48.66 5.59
CA GLN A 16 -79.37 48.46 6.88
C GLN A 16 -79.88 49.80 7.36
N MET A 17 -81.09 49.84 7.94
CA MET A 17 -81.62 51.01 8.45
C MET A 17 -80.82 51.51 9.71
N GLU A 18 -80.42 52.75 9.70
CA GLU A 18 -79.66 53.32 10.79
C GLU A 18 -80.59 54.06 11.74
N GLY A 19 -80.76 53.42 12.89
CA GLY A 19 -81.71 53.96 13.95
C GLY A 19 -83.16 53.74 13.58
N ILE A 20 -84.05 54.41 14.29
CA ILE A 20 -85.47 54.31 14.14
C ILE A 20 -85.94 55.38 13.14
N PRO A 21 -86.73 55.03 12.16
CA PRO A 21 -87.34 56.03 11.26
C PRO A 21 -88.06 57.12 12.10
N THR A 22 -87.93 58.32 11.68
CA THR A 22 -88.55 59.46 12.35
C THR A 22 -89.63 60.13 11.47
N TYR A 23 -90.61 60.73 12.09
CA TYR A 23 -91.61 61.56 11.41
C TYR A 23 -91.63 62.97 12.07
N THR A 24 -91.94 63.99 11.29
CA THR A 24 -92.05 65.32 11.76
C THR A 24 -93.53 65.70 11.92
N ARG A 25 -93.85 66.34 13.06
CA ARG A 25 -95.14 66.94 13.34
C ARG A 25 -94.95 68.45 13.65
N GLY A 26 -95.31 69.31 12.72
CA GLY A 26 -94.97 70.70 12.80
C GLY A 26 -93.44 70.96 12.85
N LYS A 27 -92.90 71.58 13.86
CA LYS A 27 -91.45 71.74 14.04
C LYS A 27 -90.77 70.66 14.90
N SER A 28 -91.50 69.61 15.32
CA SER A 28 -90.98 68.61 16.22
C SER A 28 -90.73 67.24 15.45
N ARG A 29 -89.55 66.66 15.63
CA ARG A 29 -89.19 65.34 15.16
C ARG A 29 -89.58 64.32 16.20
N LYS A 30 -90.23 63.21 15.83
CA LYS A 30 -90.62 62.06 16.68
C LYS A 30 -90.24 60.74 16.07
N ASP A 31 -89.94 59.75 16.90
CA ASP A 31 -89.61 58.40 16.49
C ASP A 31 -90.87 57.58 16.13
N THR A 32 -90.75 56.70 15.20
CA THR A 32 -91.73 55.66 14.87
C THR A 32 -91.64 54.52 15.90
N THR A 33 -92.69 53.76 16.11
CA THR A 33 -92.66 52.60 16.99
C THR A 33 -92.42 51.32 16.20
N TYR A 34 -91.43 50.51 16.59
CA TYR A 34 -91.18 49.21 16.00
C TYR A 34 -92.31 48.24 16.30
N VAL A 35 -92.85 47.56 15.28
CA VAL A 35 -93.94 46.60 15.44
C VAL A 35 -93.44 45.16 15.29
N ASN A 36 -93.01 44.72 14.13
CA ASN A 36 -92.44 43.43 13.89
C ASN A 36 -91.92 43.32 12.44
N GLY A 37 -90.98 42.45 12.17
CA GLY A 37 -90.53 42.13 10.78
C GLY A 37 -89.93 43.32 9.99
N GLY A 38 -89.37 44.32 10.68
CA GLY A 38 -88.83 45.56 10.05
C GLY A 38 -89.87 46.65 9.81
N GLU A 39 -90.97 46.49 10.41
CA GLU A 39 -92.07 47.49 10.29
C GLU A 39 -92.04 48.44 11.48
N TYR A 40 -92.21 49.70 11.19
CA TYR A 40 -92.33 50.79 12.13
C TYR A 40 -93.62 51.52 11.85
N CYS A 41 -94.40 51.81 12.95
CA CYS A 41 -95.68 52.46 12.87
C CYS A 41 -95.66 53.79 13.56
N PHE A 42 -96.52 54.74 13.13
CA PHE A 42 -96.87 55.96 13.82
C PHE A 42 -98.29 56.31 13.51
N THR A 43 -98.93 57.03 14.41
CA THR A 43 -100.28 57.59 14.15
C THR A 43 -100.17 58.80 13.26
N MET A 44 -100.86 58.80 12.10
CA MET A 44 -100.90 59.91 11.17
C MET A 44 -101.57 61.16 11.88
N PRO A 45 -100.86 62.23 11.99
CA PRO A 45 -101.49 63.49 12.39
C PRO A 45 -102.28 64.13 11.19
N GLU A 46 -103.21 65.03 11.54
CA GLU A 46 -104.00 65.80 10.54
C GLU A 46 -103.16 66.83 9.76
N GLU A 47 -101.90 67.00 10.11
CA GLU A 47 -100.98 67.97 9.51
C GLU A 47 -100.03 67.26 8.51
N ASN A 48 -99.44 68.01 7.55
CA ASN A 48 -98.37 67.43 6.65
C ASN A 48 -97.24 66.81 7.46
N THR A 49 -97.05 65.55 7.19
CA THR A 49 -96.06 64.78 7.92
C THR A 49 -95.00 64.23 6.95
N GLN A 50 -93.73 64.50 7.24
CA GLN A 50 -92.61 63.88 6.46
C GLN A 50 -92.03 62.71 7.28
N VAL A 51 -91.88 61.60 6.67
CA VAL A 51 -91.27 60.43 7.23
C VAL A 51 -89.86 60.26 6.61
N SER A 52 -88.86 60.14 7.48
CA SER A 52 -87.49 59.99 7.09
C SER A 52 -86.91 58.66 7.64
N ALA A 53 -86.31 57.89 6.80
CA ALA A 53 -85.50 56.79 7.21
C ALA A 53 -84.09 56.97 6.62
N VAL A 54 -83.13 56.79 7.47
CA VAL A 54 -81.74 56.87 7.05
C VAL A 54 -81.22 55.42 6.92
N TYR A 55 -80.61 55.17 5.81
CA TYR A 55 -79.99 53.84 5.52
C TYR A 55 -78.47 54.04 5.41
N LYS A 56 -77.74 53.15 6.05
CA LYS A 56 -76.30 53.00 5.84
C LYS A 56 -76.00 51.78 4.98
N LYS A 57 -75.03 51.87 4.14
CA LYS A 57 -74.55 50.75 3.37
C LYS A 57 -73.74 49.87 4.30
N VAL A 58 -74.07 48.57 4.35
CA VAL A 58 -73.44 47.59 5.20
C VAL A 58 -72.66 46.58 4.37
N ALA A 59 -71.65 45.97 4.95
CA ALA A 59 -70.80 44.95 4.32
C ALA A 59 -71.55 43.64 4.11
N VAL A 60 -71.45 43.07 2.92
CA VAL A 60 -71.96 41.75 2.53
C VAL A 60 -70.87 40.79 2.04
N SER A 61 -69.67 41.31 1.80
CA SER A 61 -68.51 40.52 1.37
C SER A 61 -67.20 41.17 1.82
N VAL A 62 -66.16 40.33 1.99
CA VAL A 62 -64.77 40.77 2.17
C VAL A 62 -63.89 39.94 1.21
N GLY A 63 -63.13 40.62 0.38
CA GLY A 63 -62.11 40.02 -0.45
C GLY A 63 -60.74 40.44 0.04
N LEU A 64 -59.72 39.62 -0.12
CA LEU A 64 -58.35 39.96 0.18
C LEU A 64 -57.45 40.01 -1.07
N THR A 65 -56.58 41.02 -1.13
CA THR A 65 -55.66 41.22 -2.28
C THR A 65 -54.24 41.45 -1.75
N PRO A 66 -53.26 40.62 -2.13
CA PRO A 66 -53.41 39.41 -2.94
C PRO A 66 -54.11 38.27 -2.16
N GLY A 67 -54.87 37.42 -2.86
CA GLY A 67 -55.53 36.25 -2.27
C GLY A 67 -54.55 35.10 -1.91
N VAL A 68 -53.34 35.15 -2.51
CA VAL A 68 -52.23 34.28 -2.16
C VAL A 68 -50.96 35.14 -2.00
N THR A 69 -50.29 35.01 -0.89
CA THR A 69 -48.98 35.63 -0.61
C THR A 69 -47.95 34.53 -0.44
N LYS A 70 -46.82 34.67 -1.12
CA LYS A 70 -45.75 33.68 -1.05
C LYS A 70 -44.49 34.30 -0.44
N PHE A 71 -43.84 33.52 0.43
CA PHE A 71 -42.51 33.80 0.96
C PHE A 71 -41.56 32.66 0.59
N GLN A 72 -40.34 33.04 0.20
CA GLN A 72 -39.23 32.09 -0.01
C GLN A 72 -38.17 32.41 1.06
N VAL A 73 -37.92 31.44 1.92
CA VAL A 73 -36.87 31.51 2.94
C VAL A 73 -35.74 30.59 2.54
N VAL A 74 -34.55 31.12 2.27
CA VAL A 74 -33.37 30.36 1.89
C VAL A 74 -32.30 30.54 2.94
N GLN A 75 -31.89 29.47 3.59
CA GLN A 75 -30.73 29.43 4.49
C GLN A 75 -29.51 28.86 3.74
N GLU A 76 -28.52 29.71 3.51
CA GLU A 76 -27.22 29.32 2.97
C GLU A 76 -26.26 29.06 4.11
N ARG A 77 -25.50 27.93 4.01
CA ARG A 77 -24.48 27.53 4.96
C ARG A 77 -23.14 27.43 4.23
N THR A 78 -22.10 28.07 4.79
CA THR A 78 -20.76 28.09 4.20
C THR A 78 -19.69 27.92 5.29
N GLY A 79 -18.45 27.61 4.87
CA GLY A 79 -17.33 27.49 5.78
C GLY A 79 -17.22 26.09 6.43
N ASN A 80 -16.80 26.05 7.69
CA ASN A 80 -16.59 24.79 8.40
C ASN A 80 -17.93 24.12 8.74
N ARG A 81 -18.10 22.84 8.37
CA ARG A 81 -19.35 22.09 8.55
C ARG A 81 -19.76 21.91 10.01
N LYS A 82 -18.83 21.83 10.94
CA LYS A 82 -19.13 21.81 12.38
C LYS A 82 -19.63 23.14 12.91
N HIS A 83 -19.14 24.24 12.33
CA HIS A 83 -19.44 25.61 12.75
C HIS A 83 -19.73 26.49 11.54
N PRO A 84 -20.85 26.26 10.83
CA PRO A 84 -21.12 26.95 9.58
C PRO A 84 -21.52 28.42 9.80
N THR A 85 -21.12 29.26 8.85
CA THR A 85 -21.74 30.59 8.70
C THR A 85 -23.10 30.39 8.07
N LYS A 86 -24.17 30.84 8.79
CA LYS A 86 -25.58 30.74 8.36
C LYS A 86 -26.08 32.09 7.90
N VAL A 87 -26.48 32.22 6.66
CA VAL A 87 -27.11 33.39 6.08
C VAL A 87 -28.53 33.02 5.62
N THR A 88 -29.55 33.61 6.23
CA THR A 88 -30.95 33.37 5.88
C THR A 88 -31.49 34.59 5.14
N ARG A 89 -31.98 34.38 3.93
CA ARG A 89 -32.65 35.41 3.11
C ARG A 89 -34.15 35.11 3.03
N VAL A 90 -34.94 36.11 3.26
CA VAL A 90 -36.38 36.08 3.05
C VAL A 90 -36.71 36.89 1.81
N MET A 91 -37.44 36.28 0.89
CA MET A 91 -37.85 36.89 -0.37
C MET A 91 -39.37 36.77 -0.55
N ASP A 92 -39.96 37.67 -1.32
CA ASP A 92 -41.37 37.55 -1.74
C ASP A 92 -41.57 36.52 -2.84
N GLY A 93 -42.83 36.31 -3.26
CA GLY A 93 -43.15 35.35 -4.32
C GLY A 93 -42.56 35.66 -5.70
N ASN A 94 -42.04 36.86 -5.91
CA ASN A 94 -41.38 37.33 -7.12
C ASN A 94 -39.85 37.23 -7.02
N GLY A 95 -39.32 36.76 -5.90
CA GLY A 95 -37.88 36.69 -5.62
C GLY A 95 -37.24 38.02 -5.15
N LYS A 96 -38.04 39.03 -4.86
CA LYS A 96 -37.51 40.31 -4.28
C LYS A 96 -37.09 40.08 -2.84
N LEU A 97 -35.87 40.48 -2.49
CA LEU A 97 -35.34 40.38 -1.14
C LEU A 97 -36.15 41.29 -0.15
N ILE A 98 -36.64 40.66 0.91
CA ILE A 98 -37.36 41.31 2.03
C ILE A 98 -36.40 41.58 3.21
N ALA A 99 -35.57 40.57 3.58
CA ALA A 99 -34.66 40.66 4.71
C ALA A 99 -33.51 39.65 4.57
N THR A 100 -32.37 39.99 5.22
CA THR A 100 -31.21 39.09 5.37
C THR A 100 -30.86 38.97 6.84
N TYR A 101 -30.61 37.75 7.31
CA TYR A 101 -30.22 37.45 8.67
C TYR A 101 -28.88 36.66 8.65
N ILE A 102 -27.95 37.04 9.53
CA ILE A 102 -26.69 36.37 9.71
C ILE A 102 -26.71 35.76 11.12
N HIS A 103 -26.53 34.42 11.20
CA HIS A 103 -26.68 33.67 12.46
C HIS A 103 -27.97 33.99 13.22
N GLY A 104 -29.08 34.20 12.50
CA GLY A 104 -30.39 34.53 13.09
C GLY A 104 -30.60 36.01 13.42
N ASN A 105 -29.58 36.85 13.35
CA ASN A 105 -29.68 38.28 13.59
C ASN A 105 -29.90 39.04 12.28
N LEU A 106 -30.80 40.04 12.32
CA LEU A 106 -31.02 40.89 11.16
C LEU A 106 -29.71 41.61 10.80
N GLN A 107 -29.35 41.58 9.54
CA GLN A 107 -28.12 42.23 9.06
C GLN A 107 -28.20 43.71 9.23
N ALA A 108 -27.18 44.34 9.81
CA ALA A 108 -27.12 45.79 10.02
C ALA A 108 -27.33 46.57 8.72
N GLY A 109 -28.17 47.59 8.75
CA GLY A 109 -28.53 48.40 7.56
C GLY A 109 -29.62 47.80 6.67
N THR A 110 -30.15 46.63 6.98
CA THR A 110 -31.30 46.03 6.27
C THR A 110 -32.58 46.39 7.03
N GLN A 111 -33.51 47.05 6.34
CA GLN A 111 -34.85 47.22 6.85
C GLN A 111 -35.73 46.09 6.35
N VAL A 112 -36.46 45.46 7.26
CA VAL A 112 -37.48 44.47 6.88
C VAL A 112 -38.61 45.17 6.15
N GLN A 113 -38.90 44.74 4.92
CA GLN A 113 -40.05 45.25 4.17
C GLN A 113 -41.22 44.27 4.34
N PRO A 114 -42.21 44.57 5.19
CA PRO A 114 -43.34 43.70 5.39
C PRO A 114 -44.19 43.61 4.13
N VAL A 115 -44.76 42.46 3.88
CA VAL A 115 -45.72 42.29 2.80
C VAL A 115 -47.13 42.68 3.28
N THR A 116 -47.76 43.56 2.55
CA THR A 116 -49.09 44.11 2.92
C THR A 116 -50.17 43.38 2.15
N VAL A 117 -51.21 42.93 2.86
CA VAL A 117 -52.47 42.40 2.29
C VAL A 117 -53.57 43.39 2.56
N GLN A 118 -54.35 43.69 1.53
CA GLN A 118 -55.46 44.64 1.62
C GLN A 118 -56.79 43.92 1.67
N ALA A 119 -57.70 44.38 2.54
CA ALA A 119 -59.09 43.95 2.55
C ALA A 119 -59.92 44.90 1.65
N ILE A 120 -60.72 44.33 0.81
CA ILE A 120 -61.71 44.97 -0.03
C ILE A 120 -63.09 44.61 0.52
N VAL A 121 -63.71 45.51 1.30
CA VAL A 121 -65.04 45.34 1.85
C VAL A 121 -66.04 45.80 0.77
N ASP A 122 -66.83 44.86 0.25
CA ASP A 122 -67.53 45.00 -0.99
C ASP A 122 -66.64 45.45 -2.15
N ARG A 123 -67.19 45.76 -3.34
CA ARG A 123 -66.37 45.97 -4.52
C ARG A 123 -65.40 47.17 -4.45
N ASN A 124 -65.73 48.23 -3.64
CA ASN A 124 -64.95 49.47 -3.64
C ASN A 124 -64.74 50.05 -2.27
N ASN A 125 -64.98 49.30 -1.16
CA ASN A 125 -65.00 49.80 0.20
C ASN A 125 -65.97 50.96 0.38
N ASP A 126 -67.11 50.97 -0.30
CA ASP A 126 -68.11 52.02 -0.29
C ASP A 126 -69.16 51.85 0.82
N VAL A 127 -68.89 51.03 1.80
CA VAL A 127 -69.69 50.78 3.00
C VAL A 127 -69.42 51.87 4.06
N ALA A 128 -70.36 52.05 4.97
CA ALA A 128 -70.28 53.07 6.01
C ALA A 128 -69.10 52.89 7.00
N ASP A 129 -68.77 51.62 7.27
CA ASP A 129 -67.58 51.24 8.08
C ASP A 129 -66.93 49.98 7.38
N ALA A 130 -65.79 50.22 6.79
CA ALA A 130 -65.02 49.19 6.08
C ALA A 130 -63.84 48.67 6.92
N SER A 131 -63.79 48.96 8.21
CA SER A 131 -62.74 48.43 9.12
C SER A 131 -62.87 46.93 9.34
N VAL A 132 -61.77 46.22 9.43
CA VAL A 132 -61.70 44.76 9.60
C VAL A 132 -60.81 44.40 10.77
N ARG A 133 -61.12 43.29 11.44
CA ARG A 133 -60.23 42.61 12.37
C ARG A 133 -59.43 41.57 11.61
N TRP A 134 -58.14 41.57 11.81
CA TRP A 134 -57.25 40.61 11.19
C TRP A 134 -56.89 39.48 12.20
N SER A 135 -56.83 38.25 11.71
CA SER A 135 -56.34 37.11 12.48
C SER A 135 -55.60 36.16 11.53
N ILE A 136 -54.68 35.42 12.08
CA ILE A 136 -53.91 34.37 11.40
C ILE A 136 -54.10 33.05 12.15
N ASP A 137 -54.33 31.94 11.44
CA ASP A 137 -54.53 30.65 12.06
C ASP A 137 -53.22 30.00 12.53
N ASP A 138 -52.10 30.33 11.89
CA ASP A 138 -50.76 29.91 12.32
C ASP A 138 -49.90 31.16 12.64
N SER A 139 -50.06 31.65 13.87
CA SER A 139 -49.29 32.80 14.41
C SER A 139 -47.83 32.40 14.76
N ASP A 140 -47.50 31.11 14.82
CA ASP A 140 -46.12 30.64 14.97
C ASP A 140 -45.35 30.80 13.64
N LEU A 141 -45.99 30.47 12.51
CA LEU A 141 -45.36 30.58 11.19
C LEU A 141 -45.28 32.00 10.67
N ILE A 142 -46.36 32.79 10.87
CA ILE A 142 -46.48 34.17 10.36
C ILE A 142 -46.78 35.15 11.48
N THR A 143 -45.97 36.18 11.58
CA THR A 143 -46.23 37.31 12.47
C THR A 143 -47.12 38.34 11.76
N LEU A 144 -48.27 38.63 12.37
CA LEU A 144 -49.13 39.76 11.97
C LEU A 144 -48.62 41.00 12.65
N LEU A 145 -48.18 41.98 11.88
CA LEU A 145 -47.67 43.25 12.42
C LEU A 145 -48.84 44.20 12.68
N PRO A 146 -48.93 44.85 13.88
CA PRO A 146 -49.95 45.82 14.17
C PRO A 146 -49.83 47.03 13.23
N ASN A 147 -50.97 47.54 12.77
CA ASN A 147 -51.02 48.85 12.12
C ASN A 147 -51.40 49.92 13.16
N ASP A 148 -50.81 51.09 13.09
CA ASP A 148 -50.92 52.17 14.06
C ASP A 148 -52.33 52.79 14.22
N ASP A 149 -53.34 52.31 13.49
CA ASP A 149 -54.70 52.77 13.45
C ASP A 149 -55.72 51.80 14.10
N GLU A 150 -55.38 51.20 15.23
CA GLU A 150 -56.22 50.22 15.90
C GLU A 150 -57.22 50.85 16.88
N GLU A 151 -58.47 50.95 16.45
CA GLU A 151 -59.57 51.28 17.37
C GLU A 151 -60.38 50.00 17.64
N SER A 152 -60.34 49.52 18.90
CA SER A 152 -61.12 48.32 19.33
C SER A 152 -60.77 47.04 18.62
N GLY A 153 -59.48 46.83 18.15
CA GLY A 153 -59.01 45.66 17.44
C GLY A 153 -59.46 45.61 15.96
N TYR A 154 -59.97 46.68 15.38
CA TYR A 154 -60.33 46.81 13.95
C TYR A 154 -59.45 47.89 13.28
N THR A 155 -58.84 47.54 12.19
CA THR A 155 -57.95 48.42 11.41
C THR A 155 -58.51 48.84 10.06
N LYS A 156 -57.94 49.88 9.47
CA LYS A 156 -58.40 50.42 8.18
C LYS A 156 -57.76 49.64 7.03
N LYS A 157 -58.33 48.43 6.68
CA LYS A 157 -58.20 47.83 5.33
C LYS A 157 -56.88 47.13 4.99
N SER A 158 -55.80 47.16 5.77
CA SER A 158 -54.57 46.48 5.42
C SER A 158 -53.92 45.81 6.64
N ALA A 159 -53.27 44.68 6.41
CA ALA A 159 -52.42 44.03 7.38
C ALA A 159 -51.04 43.81 6.78
N SER A 160 -50.03 43.99 7.58
CA SER A 160 -48.66 43.65 7.26
C SER A 160 -48.30 42.32 7.89
N VAL A 161 -47.73 41.40 7.07
CA VAL A 161 -47.35 40.07 7.47
C VAL A 161 -45.89 39.86 7.26
N GLN A 162 -45.27 39.09 8.16
CA GLN A 162 -43.84 38.74 8.13
C GLN A 162 -43.67 37.28 8.54
N VAL A 163 -42.71 36.57 7.90
CA VAL A 163 -42.36 35.20 8.28
C VAL A 163 -41.63 35.24 9.63
N ASN A 164 -42.06 34.37 10.54
CA ASN A 164 -41.36 34.12 11.79
C ASN A 164 -40.28 33.05 11.58
N LEU A 165 -39.00 33.45 11.54
CA LEU A 165 -37.85 32.54 11.37
C LEU A 165 -37.63 31.62 12.58
N ASN A 166 -38.22 31.96 13.76
CA ASN A 166 -38.17 31.16 14.95
C ASN A 166 -39.37 30.21 15.10
N SER A 167 -40.21 30.13 14.08
CA SER A 167 -41.36 29.20 14.07
C SER A 167 -40.93 27.74 14.28
N SER A 168 -41.77 26.97 14.94
CA SER A 168 -41.58 25.53 15.10
C SER A 168 -41.37 24.82 13.75
N PHE A 169 -42.13 25.25 12.71
CA PHE A 169 -41.98 24.75 11.35
C PHE A 169 -40.51 24.83 10.85
N ILE A 170 -39.83 25.97 11.01
CA ILE A 170 -38.46 26.17 10.55
C ILE A 170 -37.45 25.54 11.52
N THR A 171 -37.63 25.81 12.82
CA THR A 171 -36.63 25.40 13.84
C THR A 171 -36.58 23.89 14.04
N ASP A 172 -37.71 23.18 13.98
CA ASP A 172 -37.74 21.71 14.11
C ASP A 172 -37.10 21.00 12.91
N ILE A 173 -37.33 21.53 11.71
CA ILE A 173 -36.66 21.06 10.50
C ILE A 173 -35.14 21.24 10.64
N VAL A 174 -34.69 22.45 10.99
CA VAL A 174 -33.26 22.76 11.16
C VAL A 174 -32.65 21.84 12.22
N ARG A 175 -33.29 21.73 13.39
CA ARG A 175 -32.82 20.92 14.51
C ARG A 175 -32.70 19.43 14.12
N LYS A 176 -33.71 18.90 13.43
CA LYS A 176 -33.69 17.50 12.95
C LYS A 176 -32.53 17.26 12.00
N LEU A 177 -32.36 18.11 11.00
CA LEU A 177 -31.29 17.95 9.99
C LEU A 177 -29.89 18.15 10.60
N GLU A 178 -29.71 19.11 11.52
CA GLU A 178 -28.44 19.31 12.24
C GLU A 178 -28.11 18.12 13.14
N LYS A 179 -29.11 17.52 13.77
CA LYS A 179 -28.91 16.31 14.56
C LYS A 179 -28.49 15.14 13.67
N GLU A 180 -29.17 14.90 12.56
CA GLU A 180 -28.79 13.85 11.61
C GLU A 180 -27.37 14.03 11.05
N GLN A 181 -26.98 15.27 10.77
CA GLN A 181 -25.63 15.61 10.34
C GLN A 181 -24.59 15.32 11.44
N ALA A 182 -24.86 15.69 12.67
CA ALA A 182 -23.99 15.44 13.82
C ALA A 182 -23.88 13.92 14.13
N ASP A 183 -25.01 13.19 14.11
CA ASP A 183 -25.05 11.73 14.32
C ASP A 183 -24.21 10.97 13.28
N ARG A 184 -24.02 11.54 12.09
CA ARG A 184 -23.15 11.05 11.02
C ARG A 184 -21.71 11.60 11.07
N GLY A 185 -21.33 12.24 12.16
CA GLY A 185 -19.97 12.78 12.34
C GLY A 185 -19.62 13.91 11.37
N TYR A 186 -20.63 14.64 10.84
CA TYR A 186 -20.45 15.72 9.85
C TYR A 186 -19.86 15.31 8.49
N GLN A 187 -19.90 14.03 8.16
CA GLN A 187 -19.37 13.53 6.87
C GLN A 187 -20.08 14.17 5.67
N TYR A 188 -21.37 14.43 5.79
CA TYR A 188 -22.20 14.93 4.71
C TYR A 188 -22.78 16.29 5.02
N ALA A 189 -22.91 17.14 3.99
CA ALA A 189 -23.67 18.37 4.07
C ALA A 189 -25.16 18.10 4.25
N ILE A 190 -25.91 19.02 4.89
CA ILE A 190 -27.36 18.87 5.04
C ILE A 190 -28.00 18.75 3.65
N GLY A 191 -28.74 17.69 3.44
CA GLY A 191 -29.50 17.45 2.22
C GLY A 191 -28.73 16.93 1.00
N SER A 192 -27.41 16.74 1.09
CA SER A 192 -26.60 16.32 -0.07
C SER A 192 -26.87 14.89 -0.51
N ASP A 193 -26.94 13.94 0.41
CA ASP A 193 -27.05 12.51 0.09
C ASP A 193 -28.41 11.90 0.41
N ILE A 194 -29.23 12.57 1.25
CA ILE A 194 -30.52 12.06 1.68
C ILE A 194 -31.67 12.72 0.96
N TYR A 195 -31.55 14.01 0.61
CA TYR A 195 -32.62 14.83 0.09
C TYR A 195 -32.29 15.52 -1.26
N GLY A 196 -31.17 15.18 -1.89
CA GLY A 196 -30.68 15.84 -3.11
C GLY A 196 -29.92 17.14 -2.84
N ALA A 197 -29.70 17.97 -3.86
CA ALA A 197 -28.85 19.17 -3.83
C ALA A 197 -29.32 20.31 -2.91
N GLY A 198 -30.15 20.06 -1.93
CA GLY A 198 -30.68 20.99 -0.94
C GLY A 198 -31.97 20.43 -0.36
N TYR A 199 -32.28 20.88 0.85
CA TYR A 199 -33.52 20.50 1.52
C TYR A 199 -34.59 21.57 1.28
N GLN A 200 -35.80 21.18 0.89
CA GLN A 200 -36.92 22.08 0.68
C GLN A 200 -38.20 21.54 1.34
N ASN A 201 -38.88 22.41 2.07
CA ASN A 201 -40.21 22.11 2.66
C ASN A 201 -41.10 23.36 2.58
N GLY A 202 -42.41 23.19 2.77
CA GLY A 202 -43.43 24.28 2.70
C GLY A 202 -44.38 24.28 3.89
N GLY A 203 -44.72 25.46 4.36
CA GLY A 203 -45.74 25.74 5.37
C GLY A 203 -46.84 26.62 4.79
N VAL A 204 -48.02 26.56 5.36
CA VAL A 204 -49.20 27.35 4.93
C VAL A 204 -49.90 27.91 6.15
N ALA A 205 -50.23 29.23 6.08
CA ALA A 205 -51.09 29.92 7.03
C ALA A 205 -52.25 30.60 6.30
N VAL A 206 -53.37 30.80 7.00
CA VAL A 206 -54.55 31.51 6.46
C VAL A 206 -54.72 32.78 7.23
N LEU A 207 -54.57 33.92 6.54
CA LEU A 207 -54.90 35.25 7.02
C LEU A 207 -56.40 35.52 6.81
N THR A 208 -57.10 35.89 7.85
CA THR A 208 -58.54 36.18 7.84
C THR A 208 -58.78 37.64 8.19
N ALA A 209 -59.57 38.30 7.38
CA ALA A 209 -60.14 39.63 7.71
C ALA A 209 -61.63 39.50 8.00
N GLU A 210 -62.08 40.07 9.11
CA GLU A 210 -63.48 40.00 9.57
C GLU A 210 -64.04 41.38 9.86
N THR A 211 -65.18 41.74 9.26
CA THR A 211 -65.89 43.04 9.49
C THR A 211 -66.51 43.10 10.89
N LYS A 212 -66.74 44.34 11.42
CA LYS A 212 -67.54 44.55 12.63
C LYS A 212 -68.95 43.97 12.44
N PRO A 213 -69.52 43.31 13.44
CA PRO A 213 -70.91 42.81 13.38
C PRO A 213 -71.90 43.88 13.06
N ALA A 214 -71.76 45.05 13.66
CA ALA A 214 -72.65 46.17 13.46
C ALA A 214 -72.54 46.84 12.06
N ALA A 215 -71.45 46.62 11.34
CA ALA A 215 -71.19 47.10 9.99
C ALA A 215 -71.61 46.12 8.91
N SER A 216 -72.08 44.93 9.29
CA SER A 216 -72.37 43.83 8.39
C SER A 216 -73.89 43.55 8.32
N PHE A 217 -74.32 42.86 7.30
CA PHE A 217 -75.72 42.50 7.10
C PHE A 217 -76.18 41.52 8.22
N ASP A 218 -77.36 41.76 8.78
CA ASP A 218 -77.94 40.97 9.89
C ASP A 218 -77.04 40.83 11.13
N GLY A 219 -76.06 41.70 11.34
CA GLY A 219 -75.15 41.62 12.45
C GLY A 219 -74.16 40.48 12.39
N LYS A 220 -74.05 39.77 11.26
CA LYS A 220 -73.08 38.67 11.04
C LYS A 220 -71.85 39.20 10.36
N PRO A 221 -70.66 39.03 10.96
CA PRO A 221 -69.40 39.46 10.36
C PRO A 221 -69.17 38.80 9.00
N CYS A 222 -68.76 39.57 7.99
CA CYS A 222 -68.25 39.05 6.75
C CYS A 222 -66.79 38.69 6.90
N ARG A 223 -66.37 37.54 6.33
CA ARG A 223 -65.01 37.04 6.40
C ARG A 223 -64.42 36.90 5.00
N GLY A 224 -63.14 37.26 4.88
CA GLY A 224 -62.32 37.03 3.71
C GLY A 224 -61.03 36.34 4.11
N ASN A 225 -60.58 35.43 3.31
CA ASN A 225 -59.37 34.67 3.59
C ASN A 225 -58.33 34.89 2.46
N ALA A 226 -57.05 34.97 2.87
CA ALA A 226 -55.91 34.92 1.97
C ALA A 226 -54.95 33.79 2.45
N ARG A 227 -54.41 33.05 1.51
CA ARG A 227 -53.45 31.99 1.79
C ARG A 227 -52.04 32.59 1.80
N ILE A 228 -51.25 32.23 2.81
CA ILE A 228 -49.85 32.58 2.90
C ILE A 228 -49.05 31.28 2.80
N GLU A 229 -48.22 31.20 1.79
CA GLU A 229 -47.35 30.05 1.53
C GLU A 229 -45.91 30.42 1.87
N VAL A 230 -45.24 29.63 2.71
CA VAL A 230 -43.85 29.80 3.07
C VAL A 230 -43.08 28.59 2.58
N THR A 231 -42.11 28.81 1.69
CA THR A 231 -41.13 27.75 1.34
C THR A 231 -39.85 27.98 2.12
N PHE A 232 -39.31 26.92 2.71
CA PHE A 232 -38.02 26.92 3.41
C PHE A 232 -37.04 26.01 2.71
N GLN A 233 -35.86 26.53 2.33
CA GLN A 233 -34.81 25.79 1.65
C GLN A 233 -33.49 26.01 2.39
N ILE A 234 -32.73 24.89 2.60
CA ILE A 234 -31.34 24.93 3.05
C ILE A 234 -30.44 24.60 1.86
N LYS A 235 -29.43 25.45 1.62
CA LYS A 235 -28.31 25.23 0.70
C LYS A 235 -27.06 25.12 1.51
N ASP A 236 -26.52 23.89 1.65
CA ASP A 236 -25.33 23.61 2.44
C ASP A 236 -24.12 23.45 1.53
N GLN A 237 -23.20 24.43 1.60
CA GLN A 237 -21.92 24.50 0.88
C GLN A 237 -20.75 24.50 1.87
N THR A 238 -20.88 23.76 2.94
CA THR A 238 -19.85 23.63 3.99
C THR A 238 -18.85 22.55 3.65
N TYR A 239 -17.66 22.68 4.24
CA TYR A 239 -16.57 21.71 4.11
C TYR A 239 -16.19 21.16 5.49
N VAL A 240 -15.72 19.91 5.51
CA VAL A 240 -15.10 19.30 6.69
C VAL A 240 -13.65 19.73 6.77
N ALA A 241 -13.28 20.37 7.90
CA ALA A 241 -11.92 20.83 8.13
C ALA A 241 -10.95 19.66 8.39
N ASN A 242 -9.69 19.81 7.97
CA ASN A 242 -8.59 18.98 8.40
C ASN A 242 -8.07 19.46 9.77
N GLU A 243 -8.28 18.67 10.81
CA GLU A 243 -7.95 19.01 12.20
C GLU A 243 -6.59 18.44 12.63
N GLY A 244 -6.01 17.49 11.86
CA GLY A 244 -4.73 16.87 12.19
C GLY A 244 -4.17 15.96 11.09
N ALA A 245 -2.85 15.75 11.14
CA ALA A 245 -2.12 14.81 10.31
C ALA A 245 -1.21 13.94 11.17
N ALA A 246 -1.07 12.67 10.82
CA ALA A 246 -0.13 11.75 11.45
C ALA A 246 0.49 10.81 10.40
N LEU A 247 1.65 10.26 10.70
CA LEU A 247 2.30 9.21 9.91
C LEU A 247 2.31 7.91 10.69
N ASN A 248 2.28 6.78 9.99
CA ASN A 248 2.38 5.44 10.58
C ASN A 248 3.72 5.18 11.26
N GLN A 249 4.76 5.96 10.94
CA GLN A 249 6.11 5.89 11.51
C GLN A 249 6.68 7.29 11.69
N ASP A 250 7.39 7.50 12.78
CA ASP A 250 8.10 8.75 13.11
C ASP A 250 9.57 8.73 12.68
N GLN A 251 10.10 7.51 12.42
CA GLN A 251 11.49 7.31 11.99
C GLN A 251 11.60 6.18 10.97
N LEU A 252 12.39 6.41 9.91
CA LEU A 252 12.87 5.41 8.97
C LEU A 252 14.39 5.30 9.06
N LYS A 253 14.90 4.09 8.87
CA LYS A 253 16.33 3.83 8.81
C LYS A 253 16.68 3.05 7.56
N PHE A 254 17.68 3.55 6.82
CA PHE A 254 18.25 2.91 5.65
C PHE A 254 19.73 2.64 5.86
N GLU A 255 20.18 1.53 5.35
CA GLU A 255 21.59 1.16 5.31
C GLU A 255 22.06 1.06 3.86
N VAL A 256 23.19 1.68 3.55
CA VAL A 256 23.90 1.56 2.30
C VAL A 256 25.20 0.84 2.58
N VAL A 257 25.34 -0.38 2.08
CA VAL A 257 26.52 -1.23 2.31
C VAL A 257 27.31 -1.35 1.02
N ARG A 258 28.55 -0.88 1.06
CA ARG A 258 29.55 -1.12 0.03
C ARG A 258 30.35 -2.35 0.41
N THR A 259 30.36 -3.38 -0.43
CA THR A 259 31.15 -4.59 -0.23
C THR A 259 32.25 -4.68 -1.26
N LEU A 260 33.48 -4.93 -0.79
CA LEU A 260 34.67 -5.12 -1.62
C LEU A 260 35.10 -6.58 -1.53
N ASN A 261 35.25 -7.25 -2.68
CA ASN A 261 35.61 -8.64 -2.80
C ASN A 261 36.80 -8.85 -3.75
N GLY A 262 37.29 -10.08 -3.85
CA GLY A 262 38.34 -10.44 -4.81
C GLY A 262 39.72 -9.94 -4.39
N ASN A 263 40.46 -9.39 -5.34
CA ASN A 263 41.82 -8.92 -5.10
C ASN A 263 41.82 -7.54 -4.43
N ARG A 264 42.44 -7.41 -3.25
CA ARG A 264 42.48 -6.17 -2.47
C ARG A 264 43.09 -4.97 -3.20
N LYS A 265 44.03 -5.21 -4.08
CA LYS A 265 44.65 -4.16 -4.89
C LYS A 265 43.70 -3.60 -5.96
N HIS A 266 42.79 -4.44 -6.44
CA HIS A 266 41.77 -4.11 -7.44
C HIS A 266 40.47 -4.85 -7.08
N PRO A 267 39.75 -4.41 -6.01
CA PRO A 267 38.60 -5.15 -5.54
C PRO A 267 37.39 -4.96 -6.44
N ASP A 268 36.59 -6.01 -6.56
CA ASP A 268 35.25 -5.95 -7.10
C ASP A 268 34.33 -5.26 -6.09
N GLU A 269 33.62 -4.23 -6.55
CA GLU A 269 32.77 -3.41 -5.70
C GLU A 269 31.29 -3.69 -5.96
N THR A 270 30.51 -3.87 -4.90
CA THR A 270 29.05 -3.92 -4.95
C THR A 270 28.46 -2.97 -3.90
N ILE A 271 27.39 -2.22 -4.27
CA ILE A 271 26.67 -1.36 -3.33
C ILE A 271 25.22 -1.84 -3.22
N ARG A 272 24.82 -2.22 -2.00
CA ARG A 272 23.46 -2.60 -1.66
C ARG A 272 22.80 -1.53 -0.80
N VAL A 273 21.50 -1.34 -0.99
CA VAL A 273 20.70 -0.39 -0.23
C VAL A 273 19.53 -1.14 0.40
N THR A 274 19.14 -0.77 1.60
CA THR A 274 17.87 -1.23 2.21
C THR A 274 16.72 -1.00 1.24
N ALA A 275 15.82 -1.96 1.12
CA ALA A 275 14.64 -1.87 0.27
C ALA A 275 13.82 -0.60 0.58
N PRO A 276 13.09 -0.05 -0.40
CA PRO A 276 12.18 1.07 -0.15
C PRO A 276 11.21 0.79 0.99
N GLN A 277 10.90 1.80 1.79
CA GLN A 277 9.95 1.74 2.88
C GLN A 277 8.77 2.67 2.59
N VAL A 278 7.58 2.31 3.05
CA VAL A 278 6.36 3.07 2.78
C VAL A 278 5.92 3.82 4.03
N LEU A 279 5.71 5.12 3.86
CA LEU A 279 5.00 5.96 4.82
C LEU A 279 3.53 6.05 4.43
N SER A 280 2.65 5.90 5.42
CA SER A 280 1.22 6.11 5.26
C SER A 280 0.77 7.26 6.15
N ALA A 281 0.05 8.21 5.55
CA ALA A 281 -0.52 9.35 6.25
C ALA A 281 -1.96 9.06 6.66
N SER A 282 -2.34 9.53 7.84
CA SER A 282 -3.71 9.60 8.30
C SER A 282 -4.06 11.05 8.66
N PHE A 283 -5.32 11.42 8.44
CA PHE A 283 -5.82 12.76 8.74
C PHE A 283 -7.03 12.66 9.66
N THR A 284 -7.30 13.73 10.40
CA THR A 284 -8.41 13.78 11.33
C THR A 284 -9.34 14.96 10.97
N PRO A 285 -10.60 14.67 10.66
CA PRO A 285 -11.16 13.35 10.36
C PRO A 285 -10.65 12.81 9.02
N ASP A 286 -10.70 11.49 8.80
CA ASP A 286 -10.18 10.86 7.58
C ASP A 286 -10.94 11.25 6.30
N TYR A 287 -12.17 11.73 6.48
CA TYR A 287 -13.09 12.20 5.44
C TYR A 287 -13.11 13.73 5.28
N PHE A 288 -12.06 14.46 5.69
CA PHE A 288 -12.01 15.90 5.47
C PHE A 288 -12.11 16.24 3.97
N ASP A 289 -12.71 17.39 3.65
CA ASP A 289 -12.83 17.87 2.27
C ASP A 289 -11.47 18.41 1.82
N ARG A 290 -10.69 17.54 1.19
CA ARG A 290 -9.32 17.82 0.78
C ARG A 290 -9.25 18.73 -0.44
N LYS A 291 -8.30 19.64 -0.41
CA LYS A 291 -7.85 20.41 -1.57
C LYS A 291 -6.63 19.75 -2.21
N ASP A 292 -5.67 19.36 -1.39
CA ASP A 292 -4.43 18.73 -1.84
C ASP A 292 -3.81 17.91 -0.71
N ILE A 293 -3.09 16.83 -1.09
CA ILE A 293 -2.18 16.09 -0.22
C ILE A 293 -0.86 16.00 -0.96
N SER A 294 0.21 16.50 -0.35
CA SER A 294 1.53 16.53 -0.97
C SER A 294 2.61 16.06 -0.01
N TRP A 295 3.71 15.58 -0.58
CA TRP A 295 4.86 15.10 0.16
C TRP A 295 6.08 15.95 -0.15
N THR A 296 6.86 16.24 0.87
CA THR A 296 8.10 17.01 0.73
C THR A 296 9.25 16.30 1.40
N VAL A 297 10.45 16.49 0.85
CA VAL A 297 11.70 15.92 1.36
C VAL A 297 12.65 17.04 1.75
N GLY A 298 13.31 16.91 2.91
CA GLY A 298 14.24 17.91 3.40
C GLY A 298 15.57 17.91 2.64
N ASP A 299 16.06 16.72 2.24
CA ASP A 299 17.26 16.58 1.42
C ASP A 299 17.04 15.55 0.30
N ALA A 300 16.72 16.06 -0.88
CA ALA A 300 16.51 15.26 -2.08
C ALA A 300 17.81 14.65 -2.65
N ALA A 301 18.98 15.08 -2.20
CA ALA A 301 20.23 14.44 -2.57
C ALA A 301 20.51 13.17 -1.77
N LEU A 302 19.89 13.02 -0.60
CA LEU A 302 20.06 11.88 0.30
C LEU A 302 19.07 10.75 0.03
N ILE A 303 17.80 11.11 -0.21
CA ILE A 303 16.70 10.15 -0.42
C ILE A 303 15.83 10.56 -1.60
N SER A 304 15.10 9.62 -2.17
CA SER A 304 13.96 9.87 -3.06
C SER A 304 12.66 9.58 -2.32
N VAL A 305 11.63 10.36 -2.62
CA VAL A 305 10.28 10.18 -2.11
C VAL A 305 9.34 10.16 -3.32
N ASP A 306 8.60 9.09 -3.44
CA ASP A 306 7.54 8.92 -4.44
C ASP A 306 6.23 8.84 -3.67
N GLY A 307 5.55 10.00 -3.58
CA GLY A 307 4.38 10.18 -2.75
C GLY A 307 3.14 10.45 -3.59
N GLU A 308 2.13 9.62 -3.41
CA GLU A 308 0.82 9.77 -4.02
C GLU A 308 -0.25 9.67 -2.93
N ASP A 309 -1.14 10.68 -2.88
CA ASP A 309 -2.22 10.76 -1.89
C ASP A 309 -1.69 10.53 -0.46
N LYS A 310 -2.25 9.58 0.27
CA LYS A 310 -1.91 9.25 1.66
C LYS A 310 -0.71 8.33 1.81
N SER A 311 0.01 8.00 0.74
CA SER A 311 1.12 7.05 0.76
C SER A 311 2.34 7.61 0.07
N ALA A 312 3.53 7.29 0.59
CA ALA A 312 4.79 7.65 -0.03
C ALA A 312 5.83 6.56 0.11
N GLY A 313 6.41 6.13 -1.01
CA GLY A 313 7.60 5.30 -1.05
C GLY A 313 8.85 6.14 -0.75
N VAL A 314 9.66 5.72 0.20
CA VAL A 314 10.92 6.39 0.58
C VAL A 314 12.08 5.44 0.31
N GLN A 315 13.12 5.93 -0.36
CA GLN A 315 14.31 5.15 -0.68
C GLN A 315 15.59 5.98 -0.51
N ALA A 316 16.63 5.39 0.06
CA ALA A 316 17.95 6.00 0.13
C ALA A 316 18.66 5.92 -1.23
N LYS A 317 19.39 6.99 -1.59
CA LYS A 317 20.19 7.06 -2.83
C LYS A 317 21.57 6.48 -2.60
N LYS A 318 21.88 5.35 -3.26
CA LYS A 318 23.19 4.68 -3.19
C LYS A 318 24.34 5.52 -3.74
N ASP A 319 24.03 6.42 -4.68
CA ASP A 319 24.95 7.30 -5.41
C ASP A 319 24.94 8.73 -4.86
N ALA A 320 24.46 8.93 -3.63
CA ALA A 320 24.47 10.24 -3.00
C ALA A 320 25.89 10.82 -2.93
N LYS A 321 26.03 12.13 -3.20
CA LYS A 321 27.33 12.79 -3.24
C LYS A 321 28.18 12.55 -1.99
N TRP A 322 27.57 12.63 -0.81
CA TRP A 322 28.29 12.43 0.46
C TRP A 322 28.90 11.02 0.60
N ILE A 323 28.22 9.99 0.05
CA ILE A 323 28.75 8.61 0.02
C ILE A 323 29.94 8.53 -0.92
N ARG A 324 29.82 9.10 -2.10
CA ARG A 324 30.95 9.16 -3.08
C ARG A 324 32.16 9.90 -2.50
N ASP A 325 31.92 11.00 -1.80
CA ASP A 325 32.99 11.78 -1.15
C ASP A 325 33.71 10.95 -0.06
N LEU A 326 32.96 10.17 0.76
CA LEU A 326 33.53 9.26 1.75
C LEU A 326 34.35 8.14 1.09
N ILE A 327 33.84 7.53 0.02
CA ILE A 327 34.56 6.49 -0.73
C ILE A 327 35.84 7.06 -1.34
N ALA A 328 35.77 8.21 -1.99
CA ALA A 328 36.93 8.85 -2.60
C ALA A 328 38.01 9.23 -1.58
N ALA A 329 37.59 9.75 -0.42
CA ALA A 329 38.52 10.07 0.67
C ALA A 329 39.20 8.82 1.23
N ASP A 330 38.48 7.72 1.35
CA ASP A 330 39.01 6.44 1.80
C ASP A 330 39.99 5.84 0.78
N GLN A 331 39.58 5.77 -0.49
CA GLN A 331 40.46 5.33 -1.59
C GLN A 331 41.72 6.19 -1.70
N GLY A 332 41.60 7.49 -1.53
CA GLY A 332 42.75 8.41 -1.52
C GLY A 332 43.77 8.09 -0.43
N ARG A 333 43.35 7.63 0.74
CA ARG A 333 44.26 7.17 1.82
C ARG A 333 45.01 5.90 1.45
N HIS A 334 44.39 5.02 0.68
CA HIS A 334 44.93 3.70 0.33
C HIS A 334 45.82 3.67 -0.92
N VAL A 335 46.04 4.81 -1.59
CA VAL A 335 46.89 4.88 -2.78
C VAL A 335 48.33 4.35 -2.50
N ASN A 336 48.86 4.64 -1.31
CA ASN A 336 50.20 4.22 -0.92
C ASN A 336 50.21 2.97 0.00
N THR A 337 49.05 2.46 0.37
CA THR A 337 48.87 1.28 1.24
C THR A 337 47.83 0.32 0.61
N PRO A 338 48.13 -0.26 -0.57
CA PRO A 338 47.14 -1.01 -1.35
C PRO A 338 46.64 -2.32 -0.70
N TYR A 339 47.29 -2.73 0.40
CA TYR A 339 46.94 -3.95 1.12
C TYR A 339 46.17 -3.69 2.42
N GLU A 340 45.89 -2.43 2.76
CA GLU A 340 45.07 -2.08 3.90
C GLU A 340 43.59 -2.20 3.58
N ILE A 341 42.78 -2.48 4.63
CA ILE A 341 41.32 -2.63 4.55
C ILE A 341 40.66 -1.24 4.40
N GLN A 342 39.75 -1.09 3.45
CA GLN A 342 38.94 0.11 3.30
C GLN A 342 37.79 0.11 4.32
N THR A 343 37.56 1.24 5.00
CA THR A 343 36.61 1.33 6.14
C THR A 343 35.71 2.55 6.10
N ALA A 344 35.50 3.15 4.91
CA ALA A 344 34.64 4.31 4.78
C ALA A 344 33.25 4.05 5.41
N SER A 345 32.83 4.94 6.30
CA SER A 345 31.51 4.88 6.93
C SER A 345 31.01 6.29 7.28
N GLY A 346 29.72 6.42 7.47
CA GLY A 346 29.11 7.69 7.87
C GLY A 346 27.60 7.58 8.02
N SER A 347 26.99 8.62 8.59
CA SER A 347 25.55 8.72 8.77
C SER A 347 25.05 10.11 8.41
N ARG A 348 23.86 10.18 7.80
CA ARG A 348 23.14 11.43 7.50
C ARG A 348 21.68 11.29 7.86
N THR A 349 21.05 12.41 8.18
CA THR A 349 19.61 12.45 8.49
C THR A 349 18.92 13.53 7.71
N THR A 350 17.68 13.25 7.34
CA THR A 350 16.76 14.21 6.73
C THR A 350 15.34 13.96 7.26
N LYS A 351 14.34 14.61 6.70
CA LYS A 351 12.93 14.36 7.03
C LYS A 351 12.08 14.25 5.78
N VAL A 352 11.01 13.49 5.86
CA VAL A 352 9.91 13.46 4.92
C VAL A 352 8.69 14.05 5.61
N THR A 353 7.98 14.94 4.96
CA THR A 353 6.80 15.61 5.52
C THR A 353 5.62 15.44 4.58
N VAL A 354 4.49 14.98 5.11
CA VAL A 354 3.20 15.03 4.44
C VAL A 354 2.50 16.34 4.78
N ILE A 355 1.83 16.92 3.81
CA ILE A 355 1.06 18.16 3.92
C ILE A 355 -0.35 17.85 3.43
N GLY A 356 -1.36 18.11 4.25
CA GLY A 356 -2.76 18.00 3.87
C GLY A 356 -3.46 19.35 3.95
N ASP A 357 -3.84 19.90 2.80
CA ASP A 357 -4.58 21.14 2.66
C ASP A 357 -6.06 20.84 2.46
N ASP A 358 -6.95 21.51 3.22
CA ASP A 358 -8.39 21.40 3.05
C ASP A 358 -8.98 22.52 2.18
N MET A 359 -10.27 22.40 1.85
CA MET A 359 -11.01 23.39 1.06
C MET A 359 -11.24 24.72 1.81
N LEU A 360 -11.00 24.73 3.12
CA LEU A 360 -11.11 25.93 3.96
C LEU A 360 -9.79 26.72 4.06
N GLY A 361 -8.67 26.14 3.52
CA GLY A 361 -7.34 26.74 3.58
C GLY A 361 -6.55 26.36 4.84
N ASN A 362 -7.03 25.40 5.65
CA ASN A 362 -6.25 24.87 6.76
C ASN A 362 -5.21 23.90 6.23
N ARG A 363 -4.00 23.95 6.84
CA ARG A 363 -2.87 23.10 6.52
C ARG A 363 -2.46 22.31 7.74
N GLN A 364 -2.43 20.98 7.61
CA GLN A 364 -1.91 20.09 8.63
C GLN A 364 -0.70 19.31 8.08
N THR A 365 0.27 19.06 8.93
CA THR A 365 1.52 18.42 8.53
C THR A 365 1.95 17.39 9.55
N ALA A 366 2.55 16.28 9.05
CA ALA A 366 3.26 15.33 9.88
C ALA A 366 4.61 15.00 9.24
N SER A 367 5.62 14.73 10.05
CA SER A 367 6.99 14.49 9.57
C SER A 367 7.57 13.22 10.15
N CYS A 368 8.30 12.47 9.31
CA CYS A 368 9.08 11.32 9.66
C CYS A 368 10.57 11.65 9.51
N ARG A 369 11.38 11.31 10.52
CA ARG A 369 12.84 11.41 10.44
C ARG A 369 13.40 10.25 9.64
N VAL A 370 14.29 10.51 8.69
CA VAL A 370 14.96 9.50 7.88
C VAL A 370 16.45 9.53 8.16
N GLN A 371 16.99 8.41 8.62
CA GLN A 371 18.43 8.22 8.82
C GLN A 371 18.96 7.31 7.71
N VAL A 372 20.08 7.67 7.12
CA VAL A 372 20.82 6.86 6.14
C VAL A 372 22.22 6.63 6.68
N ASP A 373 22.55 5.38 6.95
CA ASP A 373 23.86 4.93 7.38
C ASP A 373 24.60 4.31 6.18
N PHE A 374 25.85 4.68 6.01
CA PHE A 374 26.76 4.11 5.01
C PHE A 374 27.90 3.40 5.70
N ARG A 375 28.26 2.20 5.23
CA ARG A 375 29.49 1.49 5.67
C ARG A 375 30.11 0.69 4.53
N THR A 376 31.42 0.54 4.59
CA THR A 376 32.18 -0.39 3.74
C THR A 376 32.44 -1.68 4.52
N VAL A 377 32.27 -2.81 3.84
CA VAL A 377 32.68 -4.15 4.27
C VAL A 377 33.74 -4.61 3.26
N ASP A 378 35.00 -4.72 3.69
CA ASP A 378 36.09 -5.13 2.84
C ASP A 378 36.45 -6.61 3.13
N GLU A 379 35.96 -7.49 2.25
CA GLU A 379 36.19 -8.92 2.23
C GLU A 379 37.28 -9.32 1.22
N SER A 380 37.93 -8.32 0.59
CA SER A 380 38.96 -8.52 -0.39
C SER A 380 40.21 -9.19 0.22
N LYS A 381 40.93 -9.93 -0.60
CA LYS A 381 42.10 -10.69 -0.16
C LYS A 381 43.33 -10.23 -0.90
N ILE A 382 44.46 -10.31 -0.24
CA ILE A 382 45.76 -10.08 -0.86
C ILE A 382 46.07 -11.35 -1.70
N CYS A 383 45.99 -11.24 -3.01
CA CYS A 383 46.30 -12.32 -3.93
C CYS A 383 47.80 -12.44 -4.17
N VAL A 384 48.24 -13.60 -4.63
CA VAL A 384 49.61 -13.82 -5.08
C VAL A 384 49.91 -12.99 -6.34
N GLU A 385 51.05 -12.31 -6.37
CA GLU A 385 51.54 -11.53 -7.52
C GLU A 385 52.77 -12.19 -8.16
N GLY A 386 53.37 -13.17 -7.50
CA GLY A 386 54.55 -13.86 -8.01
C GLY A 386 55.11 -14.91 -7.05
N ILE A 387 56.09 -15.65 -7.52
CA ILE A 387 56.82 -16.66 -6.77
C ILE A 387 58.29 -16.68 -7.16
N SER A 388 59.17 -16.94 -6.21
CA SER A 388 60.60 -17.17 -6.43
C SER A 388 61.06 -18.44 -5.76
N LEU A 389 61.85 -19.25 -6.47
CA LEU A 389 62.45 -20.49 -6.00
C LEU A 389 63.94 -20.29 -5.79
N ILE A 390 64.44 -20.68 -4.64
CA ILE A 390 65.87 -20.49 -4.21
C ILE A 390 66.35 -21.81 -3.61
N PRO A 391 67.58 -22.26 -3.95
CA PRO A 391 68.48 -21.74 -5.02
C PRO A 391 67.98 -22.07 -6.43
N LYS A 392 68.41 -21.34 -7.45
CA LYS A 392 68.02 -21.55 -8.85
C LYS A 392 68.68 -22.79 -9.44
N THR A 393 69.74 -23.31 -8.80
CA THR A 393 70.47 -24.50 -9.24
C THR A 393 70.81 -25.41 -8.08
N LEU A 394 70.65 -26.69 -8.26
CA LEU A 394 71.17 -27.72 -7.38
C LEU A 394 72.13 -28.62 -8.17
N GLN A 395 73.20 -29.10 -7.53
CA GLN A 395 74.10 -30.05 -8.10
C GLN A 395 74.20 -31.30 -7.24
N TYR A 396 74.13 -32.47 -7.85
CA TYR A 396 74.34 -33.74 -7.21
C TYR A 396 75.52 -34.43 -7.89
N GLU A 397 76.45 -34.97 -7.10
CA GLU A 397 77.49 -35.85 -7.49
C GLU A 397 77.20 -37.21 -6.88
N ILE A 398 76.58 -38.10 -7.68
CA ILE A 398 76.17 -39.43 -7.21
C ILE A 398 77.13 -40.48 -7.74
N LYS A 399 77.49 -41.39 -6.86
CA LYS A 399 78.38 -42.48 -7.25
C LYS A 399 77.74 -43.81 -6.83
N ARG A 400 77.71 -44.72 -7.81
CA ARG A 400 77.34 -46.14 -7.61
C ARG A 400 78.59 -46.92 -7.58
N THR A 401 78.82 -47.70 -6.47
CA THR A 401 79.91 -48.63 -6.37
C THR A 401 79.35 -50.02 -6.30
N ARG A 402 79.87 -50.91 -7.21
CA ARG A 402 79.59 -52.33 -7.21
C ARG A 402 80.81 -53.09 -6.64
N THR A 403 80.53 -53.92 -5.63
CA THR A 403 81.58 -54.71 -4.96
C THR A 403 81.10 -56.22 -4.90
N GLY A 404 82.05 -57.15 -4.59
CA GLY A 404 81.72 -58.53 -4.39
C GLY A 404 81.85 -59.39 -5.65
N ALA A 405 81.26 -60.59 -5.68
CA ALA A 405 81.33 -61.51 -6.84
C ALA A 405 80.46 -60.94 -7.97
N GLY A 406 81.02 -60.98 -9.24
CA GLY A 406 80.38 -60.38 -10.41
C GLY A 406 78.97 -60.89 -10.74
N TYR A 407 78.63 -62.12 -10.29
CA TYR A 407 77.31 -62.68 -10.45
C TYR A 407 76.29 -62.32 -9.39
N ARG A 408 76.77 -61.63 -8.27
CA ARG A 408 75.89 -61.08 -7.21
C ARG A 408 76.59 -59.85 -6.59
N PRO A 409 76.66 -58.71 -7.33
CA PRO A 409 77.27 -57.53 -6.82
C PRO A 409 76.40 -56.90 -5.74
N VAL A 410 77.06 -56.32 -4.72
CA VAL A 410 76.45 -55.43 -3.73
C VAL A 410 76.59 -54.00 -4.28
N GLU A 411 75.55 -53.30 -4.34
CA GLU A 411 75.51 -51.90 -4.81
C GLU A 411 75.42 -50.91 -3.64
N ALA A 412 76.25 -49.92 -3.64
CA ALA A 412 76.23 -48.85 -2.72
C ALA A 412 76.18 -47.51 -3.45
N TRP A 413 75.35 -46.63 -2.99
CA TRP A 413 75.16 -45.27 -3.55
C TRP A 413 75.66 -44.23 -2.54
N THR A 414 76.36 -43.23 -3.06
CA THR A 414 76.78 -42.03 -2.26
C THR A 414 76.36 -40.76 -3.01
N GLY A 415 76.31 -39.62 -2.35
CA GLY A 415 75.95 -38.31 -2.92
C GLY A 415 74.41 -38.11 -3.17
N THR A 416 73.59 -39.08 -2.73
CA THR A 416 72.14 -39.06 -2.92
C THR A 416 71.38 -38.30 -1.83
N GLY A 417 72.10 -37.61 -0.92
CA GLY A 417 71.45 -36.89 0.18
C GLY A 417 70.48 -35.79 -0.24
N ALA A 418 69.41 -35.67 0.49
CA ALA A 418 68.36 -34.69 0.19
C ALA A 418 68.87 -33.22 0.22
N LYS A 419 68.43 -32.43 -0.78
CA LYS A 419 68.68 -30.96 -0.83
C LYS A 419 67.36 -30.23 -0.89
N LYS A 420 67.32 -28.96 -0.41
CA LYS A 420 66.06 -28.24 -0.28
C LYS A 420 65.99 -27.05 -1.23
N LEU A 421 64.86 -26.87 -1.88
CA LEU A 421 64.47 -25.65 -2.58
C LEU A 421 63.44 -24.94 -1.70
N ALA A 422 63.60 -23.64 -1.52
CA ALA A 422 62.64 -22.79 -0.78
C ALA A 422 61.87 -21.89 -1.76
N ALA A 423 60.57 -21.97 -1.72
CA ALA A 423 59.71 -21.05 -2.45
C ALA A 423 59.33 -19.82 -1.60
N SER A 424 59.41 -18.65 -2.18
CA SER A 424 58.95 -17.39 -1.59
C SER A 424 57.85 -16.83 -2.44
N VAL A 425 56.64 -16.74 -1.89
CA VAL A 425 55.45 -16.18 -2.54
C VAL A 425 55.43 -14.66 -2.32
N PHE A 426 54.99 -13.90 -3.29
CA PHE A 426 54.93 -12.47 -3.32
C PHE A 426 53.47 -11.98 -3.51
N PRO A 427 52.97 -10.96 -2.73
CA PRO A 427 53.58 -10.40 -1.54
C PRO A 427 53.57 -11.41 -0.35
N ALA A 428 54.41 -11.19 0.64
CA ALA A 428 54.52 -12.09 1.79
C ALA A 428 53.23 -12.21 2.61
N GLN A 429 52.33 -11.23 2.48
CA GLN A 429 51.01 -11.19 3.11
C GLN A 429 49.91 -11.85 2.29
N ALA A 430 50.24 -12.47 1.15
CA ALA A 430 49.22 -13.15 0.30
C ALA A 430 48.42 -14.15 1.13
N PHE A 431 47.09 -14.13 0.93
CA PHE A 431 46.16 -14.94 1.71
C PHE A 431 46.36 -16.45 1.50
N ASN A 432 46.71 -16.87 0.29
CA ASN A 432 46.98 -18.26 -0.03
C ASN A 432 48.42 -18.41 -0.54
N GLN A 433 49.29 -18.86 0.32
CA GLN A 433 50.71 -19.09 0.03
C GLN A 433 51.05 -20.54 -0.32
N LYS A 434 50.03 -21.37 -0.57
CA LYS A 434 50.22 -22.77 -0.91
C LYS A 434 50.87 -22.92 -2.29
N VAL A 435 51.88 -23.81 -2.32
CA VAL A 435 52.64 -24.11 -3.52
C VAL A 435 52.72 -25.63 -3.74
N THR A 436 52.88 -26.03 -5.00
CA THR A 436 53.12 -27.42 -5.42
C THR A 436 54.43 -27.48 -6.16
N TYR A 437 55.19 -28.56 -5.94
CA TYR A 437 56.44 -28.84 -6.63
C TYR A 437 56.28 -29.99 -7.59
N GLN A 438 56.90 -29.92 -8.76
CA GLN A 438 56.88 -30.94 -9.77
C GLN A 438 58.26 -31.08 -10.39
N ALA A 439 58.77 -32.33 -10.51
CA ALA A 439 59.94 -32.64 -11.27
C ALA A 439 59.61 -32.75 -12.79
N SER A 440 60.57 -32.42 -13.66
CA SER A 440 60.44 -32.49 -15.13
C SER A 440 60.40 -33.93 -15.64
N ASP A 441 61.08 -34.83 -14.92
CA ASP A 441 61.23 -36.23 -15.32
C ASP A 441 61.46 -37.15 -14.06
N ASP A 442 61.68 -38.41 -14.31
CA ASP A 442 61.85 -39.46 -13.30
C ASP A 442 63.22 -39.45 -12.56
N SER A 443 64.11 -38.48 -12.90
CA SER A 443 65.43 -38.37 -12.26
C SER A 443 65.39 -37.91 -10.81
N LEU A 444 64.25 -37.24 -10.42
CA LEU A 444 64.09 -36.63 -9.14
C LEU A 444 62.82 -37.04 -8.44
N TYR A 445 62.89 -37.21 -7.13
CA TYR A 445 61.74 -37.17 -6.23
C TYR A 445 61.70 -35.80 -5.56
N VAL A 446 60.52 -35.15 -5.61
CA VAL A 446 60.33 -33.84 -4.99
C VAL A 446 59.16 -33.94 -4.04
N SER A 447 59.37 -33.64 -2.77
CA SER A 447 58.30 -33.62 -1.78
C SER A 447 57.58 -32.27 -1.74
N SER A 448 56.39 -32.22 -1.10
CA SER A 448 55.57 -31.03 -0.95
C SER A 448 56.22 -29.87 -0.22
N ASP A 449 57.27 -30.09 0.53
CA ASP A 449 58.09 -29.08 1.24
C ASP A 449 59.31 -28.57 0.44
N GLY A 450 59.45 -29.01 -0.83
CA GLY A 450 60.53 -28.65 -1.72
C GLY A 450 61.83 -29.42 -1.48
N THR A 451 61.80 -30.54 -0.76
CA THR A 451 62.96 -31.44 -0.59
C THR A 451 63.14 -32.28 -1.84
N VAL A 452 64.31 -32.22 -2.42
CA VAL A 452 64.71 -32.91 -3.67
C VAL A 452 65.67 -34.05 -3.34
N THR A 453 65.40 -35.20 -3.90
CA THR A 453 66.30 -36.39 -3.84
C THR A 453 66.46 -36.99 -5.23
N VAL A 454 67.63 -37.57 -5.49
CA VAL A 454 67.89 -38.22 -6.79
C VAL A 454 67.23 -39.60 -6.80
N ASN A 455 66.57 -39.92 -7.89
CA ASN A 455 66.07 -41.25 -8.16
C ASN A 455 67.20 -42.11 -8.79
N THR A 456 67.78 -42.99 -8.02
CA THR A 456 68.88 -43.84 -8.45
C THR A 456 68.44 -44.94 -9.45
N THR A 457 67.15 -45.11 -9.65
CA THR A 457 66.53 -46.01 -10.65
C THR A 457 65.97 -45.29 -11.85
N ALA A 458 66.33 -44.03 -12.04
CA ALA A 458 65.84 -43.21 -13.16
C ALA A 458 66.20 -43.79 -14.53
N SER A 459 65.36 -43.56 -15.52
CA SER A 459 65.47 -44.11 -16.87
C SER A 459 66.82 -43.77 -17.54
N TRP A 460 67.35 -42.57 -17.33
CA TRP A 460 68.59 -42.16 -17.91
C TRP A 460 69.83 -42.88 -17.27
N ILE A 461 69.82 -43.21 -15.98
CA ILE A 461 70.86 -44.00 -15.33
C ILE A 461 70.83 -45.42 -15.86
N GLN A 462 69.61 -45.99 -15.96
CA GLN A 462 69.49 -47.34 -16.56
C GLN A 462 69.92 -47.40 -18.02
N GLU A 463 69.78 -46.32 -18.80
CA GLU A 463 70.26 -46.22 -20.14
C GLU A 463 71.80 -46.17 -20.23
N LEU A 464 72.44 -45.40 -19.31
CA LEU A 464 73.91 -45.41 -19.19
C LEU A 464 74.45 -46.81 -18.82
N ASP A 465 73.73 -47.49 -17.96
CA ASP A 465 74.11 -48.92 -17.62
C ASP A 465 73.95 -49.85 -18.78
N ARG A 466 72.90 -49.71 -19.59
CA ARG A 466 72.72 -50.53 -20.84
C ARG A 466 73.81 -50.30 -21.88
N GLN A 467 74.24 -49.02 -21.95
CA GLN A 467 75.34 -48.63 -22.88
C GLN A 467 76.73 -48.89 -22.32
N TYR A 468 76.89 -49.46 -21.09
CA TYR A 468 78.14 -49.69 -20.39
C TYR A 468 78.97 -48.44 -20.14
N LEU A 469 78.29 -47.28 -20.01
CA LEU A 469 78.94 -46.03 -19.73
C LEU A 469 79.22 -45.91 -18.21
N LYS A 470 80.44 -45.48 -17.85
CA LYS A 470 80.83 -45.33 -16.43
C LYS A 470 80.54 -43.97 -15.84
N SER A 471 80.12 -42.99 -16.62
CA SER A 471 79.75 -41.68 -16.12
C SER A 471 78.79 -41.00 -17.07
N GLY A 472 78.02 -40.08 -16.58
CA GLY A 472 77.12 -39.30 -17.35
C GLY A 472 76.65 -38.11 -16.55
N SER A 473 75.98 -37.18 -17.23
CA SER A 473 75.39 -36.01 -16.62
C SER A 473 73.95 -35.85 -17.13
N HIS A 474 73.03 -35.51 -16.24
CA HIS A 474 71.65 -35.19 -16.60
C HIS A 474 71.22 -33.90 -15.90
N THR A 475 70.39 -33.12 -16.56
CA THR A 475 69.80 -31.92 -15.99
C THR A 475 68.31 -32.02 -16.05
N ALA A 476 67.71 -32.16 -14.87
CA ALA A 476 66.27 -32.06 -14.62
C ALA A 476 65.87 -30.73 -14.06
N TYR A 477 64.60 -30.43 -14.10
CA TYR A 477 64.06 -29.19 -13.52
C TYR A 477 63.06 -29.51 -12.46
N VAL A 478 63.03 -28.67 -11.40
CA VAL A 478 61.95 -28.64 -10.43
C VAL A 478 61.18 -27.36 -10.66
N THR A 479 59.92 -27.47 -10.96
CA THR A 479 59.00 -26.34 -11.12
C THR A 479 58.15 -26.25 -9.84
N VAL A 480 58.06 -25.03 -9.29
CA VAL A 480 57.11 -24.70 -8.25
C VAL A 480 55.95 -23.90 -8.87
N LYS A 481 54.71 -24.16 -8.42
CA LYS A 481 53.52 -23.42 -8.85
C LYS A 481 52.70 -23.06 -7.67
N THR A 482 52.19 -21.78 -7.62
CA THR A 482 51.27 -21.32 -6.62
C THR A 482 49.86 -21.84 -6.87
N GLU A 483 49.09 -22.12 -5.82
CA GLU A 483 47.68 -22.49 -5.92
C GLU A 483 46.86 -21.27 -6.35
N ASP A 484 47.15 -20.09 -5.75
CA ASP A 484 46.56 -18.82 -6.13
C ASP A 484 47.35 -18.18 -7.30
N GLY A 485 46.65 -17.79 -8.36
CA GLY A 485 47.20 -17.12 -9.56
C GLY A 485 48.04 -17.98 -10.46
N GLY A 486 48.40 -19.23 -10.07
CA GLY A 486 49.11 -20.18 -10.91
C GLY A 486 50.52 -19.76 -11.35
N PHE A 487 51.15 -18.81 -10.63
CA PHE A 487 52.51 -18.34 -10.89
C PHE A 487 53.51 -19.50 -10.76
N THR A 488 54.51 -19.54 -11.61
CA THR A 488 55.54 -20.60 -11.66
C THR A 488 56.92 -20.05 -11.62
N ASP A 489 57.82 -20.80 -11.01
CA ASP A 489 59.26 -20.60 -11.10
C ASP A 489 59.96 -21.97 -11.10
N ARG A 490 61.18 -22.04 -11.56
CA ARG A 490 61.92 -23.29 -11.70
C ARG A 490 63.37 -23.21 -11.28
N ALA A 491 63.88 -24.30 -10.80
CA ALA A 491 65.32 -24.50 -10.55
C ALA A 491 65.86 -25.65 -11.40
N ALA A 492 67.07 -25.53 -11.86
CA ALA A 492 67.81 -26.61 -12.57
C ALA A 492 68.51 -27.50 -11.57
N VAL A 493 68.40 -28.80 -11.75
CA VAL A 493 69.11 -29.85 -10.95
C VAL A 493 70.00 -30.65 -11.83
N THR A 494 71.32 -30.42 -11.69
CA THR A 494 72.31 -31.16 -12.46
C THR A 494 72.80 -32.33 -11.63
N ILE A 495 72.79 -33.52 -12.18
CA ILE A 495 73.19 -34.76 -11.57
C ILE A 495 74.39 -35.27 -12.36
N GLN A 496 75.56 -35.35 -11.68
CA GLN A 496 76.78 -36.00 -12.19
C GLN A 496 76.74 -37.42 -11.65
N TYR A 497 76.86 -38.43 -12.52
CA TYR A 497 76.80 -39.83 -12.18
C TYR A 497 78.13 -40.50 -12.52
N GLU A 498 78.67 -41.28 -11.57
CA GLU A 498 79.81 -42.13 -11.75
C GLU A 498 79.49 -43.56 -11.30
N ALA A 499 79.79 -44.56 -12.16
CA ALA A 499 79.72 -45.95 -11.76
C ALA A 499 81.13 -46.51 -11.61
N VAL A 500 81.42 -47.07 -10.47
CA VAL A 500 82.67 -47.76 -10.16
C VAL A 500 82.37 -49.21 -9.95
N ASP A 501 82.93 -50.04 -10.84
CA ASP A 501 82.80 -51.50 -10.78
C ASP A 501 84.10 -52.12 -10.15
N GLN A 502 83.95 -52.63 -8.96
CA GLN A 502 85.02 -53.33 -8.18
C GLN A 502 84.63 -54.74 -7.94
N THR A 503 83.81 -55.36 -8.86
CA THR A 503 83.47 -56.75 -8.77
C THR A 503 84.67 -57.66 -9.23
N TYR A 504 84.87 -58.79 -8.59
CA TYR A 504 85.90 -59.79 -9.00
C TYR A 504 85.21 -61.01 -9.62
N SER A 505 85.73 -61.53 -10.70
CA SER A 505 85.30 -62.75 -11.31
C SER A 505 85.89 -63.98 -10.52
N GLY A 506 85.06 -64.55 -9.65
CA GLY A 506 85.38 -65.80 -9.02
C GLY A 506 85.32 -66.92 -10.01
N GLY A 507 86.52 -67.65 -10.21
CA GLY A 507 86.69 -68.72 -11.19
C GLY A 507 85.67 -69.82 -11.11
N SER A 508 85.37 -70.28 -12.26
CA SER A 508 84.48 -71.37 -12.58
C SER A 508 84.72 -72.68 -11.86
N HIS A 509 83.71 -73.38 -11.42
CA HIS A 509 83.60 -74.80 -11.58
C HIS A 509 82.16 -75.25 -11.91
N SER A 510 82.11 -76.06 -12.94
CA SER A 510 81.00 -76.76 -13.58
C SER A 510 80.29 -77.75 -12.66
N GLY A 511 79.02 -77.99 -12.88
CA GLY A 511 78.31 -79.10 -12.32
C GLY A 511 76.80 -78.99 -12.65
N GLY A 512 76.45 -79.84 -13.66
CA GLY A 512 75.14 -79.96 -14.26
C GLY A 512 74.03 -80.43 -13.33
N GLY A 513 72.86 -80.41 -13.86
CA GLY A 513 71.72 -81.08 -13.28
C GLY A 513 70.41 -80.48 -13.73
N SER A 514 69.91 -81.13 -14.78
CA SER A 514 68.56 -80.96 -15.27
C SER A 514 67.47 -81.21 -14.20
N HIS A 515 66.36 -80.69 -14.36
CA HIS A 515 65.00 -81.22 -14.50
C HIS A 515 63.99 -80.13 -14.13
N SER A 516 63.18 -79.78 -15.07
CA SER A 516 61.83 -80.16 -15.48
C SER A 516 60.76 -80.06 -14.37
N GLY A 517 59.72 -79.44 -14.80
CA GLY A 517 58.33 -79.70 -14.34
C GLY A 517 57.70 -78.61 -13.60
N GLY A 518 56.87 -77.99 -14.20
CA GLY A 518 55.50 -78.27 -14.27
C GLY A 518 54.61 -77.46 -13.40
N GLY A 519 53.70 -76.88 -13.99
CA GLY A 519 52.33 -76.86 -13.49
C GLY A 519 51.79 -75.60 -12.86
N LEU A 520 51.13 -74.91 -13.65
CA LEU A 520 49.66 -74.68 -13.62
C LEU A 520 49.05 -74.15 -12.33
N GLY A 521 48.26 -73.13 -12.54
CA GLY A 521 47.08 -72.75 -11.75
C GLY A 521 47.15 -71.30 -11.24
N GLY A 522 46.50 -70.37 -11.78
CA GLY A 522 45.10 -70.29 -12.13
C GLY A 522 44.37 -69.66 -10.97
N GLY A 523 43.83 -68.57 -11.17
CA GLY A 523 42.94 -67.99 -10.14
C GLY A 523 42.74 -66.53 -10.27
N SER A 524 42.10 -66.12 -11.35
CA SER A 524 41.34 -64.96 -11.40
C SER A 524 40.14 -65.04 -10.44
N SER A 525 39.87 -64.06 -9.66
CA SER A 525 38.48 -63.81 -9.20
C SER A 525 38.21 -62.32 -9.12
N SER A 526 37.65 -61.90 -10.19
CA SER A 526 36.80 -60.76 -10.25
C SER A 526 35.61 -60.91 -9.29
N GLY A 527 35.56 -60.14 -8.23
CA GLY A 527 34.39 -60.00 -7.41
C GLY A 527 33.56 -58.81 -7.92
N LYS A 528 32.71 -59.04 -8.90
CA LYS A 528 31.58 -58.17 -9.12
C LYS A 528 30.56 -58.40 -8.01
N GLY A 529 30.45 -57.46 -7.08
CA GLY A 529 29.27 -57.28 -6.23
C GLY A 529 28.23 -56.52 -6.99
N ALA A 530 27.39 -57.21 -7.74
CA ALA A 530 26.14 -56.66 -8.20
C ALA A 530 25.19 -56.63 -7.02
N ALA A 531 24.97 -55.49 -6.46
CA ALA A 531 23.79 -55.25 -5.62
C ALA A 531 22.60 -55.09 -6.56
N ALA A 532 21.77 -56.11 -6.53
CA ALA A 532 20.50 -56.12 -7.19
C ALA A 532 19.66 -54.93 -6.77
N GLY A 533 19.18 -54.19 -7.74
CA GLY A 533 18.16 -53.21 -7.54
C GLY A 533 16.91 -53.84 -6.97
N SER A 534 16.54 -53.44 -5.83
CA SER A 534 15.14 -53.52 -5.43
C SER A 534 14.40 -52.43 -6.20
N SER A 535 13.48 -52.87 -6.99
CA SER A 535 12.44 -52.09 -7.63
C SER A 535 11.72 -51.19 -6.62
N ALA A 536 12.14 -49.98 -6.51
CA ALA A 536 11.31 -48.93 -5.96
C ALA A 536 10.56 -48.26 -7.12
N ALA A 537 9.67 -48.99 -7.71
CA ALA A 537 8.65 -48.44 -8.58
C ALA A 537 7.54 -47.80 -7.76
N ASN A 538 7.85 -46.84 -6.92
CA ASN A 538 6.83 -46.04 -6.21
C ASN A 538 7.31 -44.65 -5.75
N ALA A 539 8.44 -44.19 -6.22
CA ALA A 539 8.99 -42.92 -5.77
C ALA A 539 8.76 -41.77 -6.76
N THR A 540 7.63 -41.72 -7.42
CA THR A 540 7.22 -40.54 -8.16
C THR A 540 6.28 -39.71 -7.33
N GLY A 541 6.68 -39.39 -6.10
CA GLY A 541 6.10 -38.32 -5.35
C GLY A 541 6.49 -36.96 -5.96
N PRO A 542 5.73 -35.91 -5.73
CA PRO A 542 5.98 -34.58 -6.31
C PRO A 542 7.20 -33.88 -5.75
N ALA A 543 8.15 -34.55 -5.18
CA ALA A 543 9.25 -33.97 -4.45
C ALA A 543 10.50 -33.62 -5.25
N SER A 544 10.65 -34.09 -6.47
CA SER A 544 11.90 -33.90 -7.18
C SER A 544 11.79 -32.82 -8.23
N GLY A 545 12.35 -31.71 -7.88
CA GLY A 545 12.44 -30.55 -8.68
C GLY A 545 12.97 -30.74 -10.06
N PHE A 546 12.36 -30.28 -10.98
CA PHE A 546 12.94 -29.63 -12.11
C PHE A 546 12.05 -28.52 -12.55
N SER A 547 12.53 -27.38 -12.49
CA SER A 547 11.80 -26.26 -13.00
C SER A 547 12.54 -25.65 -14.16
N ASP A 548 12.38 -26.26 -15.30
CA ASP A 548 12.37 -25.49 -16.52
C ASP A 548 10.93 -25.19 -16.91
N LEU A 549 10.20 -24.57 -16.01
CA LEU A 549 9.03 -23.82 -16.38
C LEU A 549 9.53 -22.49 -16.91
N THR A 550 9.86 -22.50 -18.18
CA THR A 550 10.31 -21.37 -18.95
C THR A 550 9.26 -20.28 -18.96
N GLY A 551 9.44 -19.39 -18.11
CA GLY A 551 8.74 -18.14 -18.05
C GLY A 551 9.50 -17.26 -17.08
N ALA A 552 9.62 -15.98 -17.33
CA ALA A 552 10.40 -15.04 -16.56
C ALA A 552 10.58 -15.43 -15.09
N GLY A 553 11.75 -15.95 -14.73
CA GLY A 553 12.26 -16.07 -13.39
C GLY A 553 11.43 -16.85 -12.39
N ILE A 554 11.39 -18.18 -12.50
CA ILE A 554 11.02 -18.97 -11.32
C ILE A 554 12.17 -18.83 -10.34
N GLY A 555 11.92 -18.14 -9.24
CA GLY A 555 12.87 -18.05 -8.14
C GLY A 555 13.18 -19.46 -7.65
N ASN A 556 14.41 -19.93 -7.85
CA ASN A 556 14.86 -21.18 -7.26
C ASN A 556 15.02 -20.96 -5.75
N LEU A 557 14.48 -21.89 -4.97
CA LEU A 557 14.85 -22.00 -3.57
C LEU A 557 16.32 -22.38 -3.51
N THR A 558 17.13 -21.54 -2.85
CA THR A 558 18.52 -21.87 -2.58
C THR A 558 18.61 -22.61 -1.25
N GLU A 559 19.63 -23.45 -1.15
CA GLU A 559 19.98 -24.14 0.09
C GLU A 559 20.10 -23.16 1.25
N GLY A 560 19.57 -23.49 2.44
CA GLY A 560 19.59 -22.62 3.59
C GLY A 560 18.50 -21.56 3.68
N GLN A 561 17.54 -21.49 2.74
CA GLN A 561 16.41 -20.55 2.82
C GLN A 561 15.21 -21.16 3.54
N ALA A 562 14.71 -20.42 4.55
CA ALA A 562 13.54 -20.83 5.31
C ALA A 562 12.23 -20.59 4.53
N GLY A 563 11.21 -21.41 4.82
CA GLY A 563 9.87 -21.22 4.31
C GLY A 563 9.02 -20.30 5.18
N PRO A 564 7.68 -20.26 4.99
CA PRO A 564 6.78 -19.48 5.81
C PRO A 564 6.95 -19.74 7.31
N GLY A 565 7.11 -18.67 8.09
CA GLY A 565 7.30 -18.74 9.54
C GLY A 565 8.70 -19.10 10.02
N GLN A 566 9.68 -19.24 9.13
CA GLN A 566 11.06 -19.61 9.47
C GLN A 566 12.08 -18.66 8.84
N ASN A 567 13.18 -18.44 9.53
CA ASN A 567 14.29 -17.60 9.09
C ASN A 567 15.42 -18.47 8.51
N ALA A 568 16.08 -17.99 7.46
CA ALA A 568 17.19 -18.70 6.81
C ALA A 568 18.52 -18.32 7.45
N ASP A 569 19.20 -19.26 8.09
CA ASP A 569 20.47 -18.99 8.76
C ASP A 569 21.63 -19.94 8.39
N ALA A 570 21.48 -20.87 7.44
CA ALA A 570 22.49 -21.87 7.23
C ALA A 570 22.87 -22.14 5.77
N ALA A 571 24.15 -22.33 5.51
CA ALA A 571 24.71 -22.83 4.26
C ALA A 571 24.56 -24.38 4.07
N ALA A 572 24.10 -25.08 5.12
CA ALA A 572 23.80 -26.52 5.10
C ALA A 572 22.29 -26.75 4.97
N ILE A 573 21.88 -27.99 4.62
CA ILE A 573 20.46 -28.36 4.64
C ILE A 573 19.91 -28.04 6.02
N PRO A 574 18.91 -27.17 6.15
CA PRO A 574 18.41 -26.73 7.45
C PRO A 574 17.83 -27.93 8.23
N GLU A 575 17.99 -27.88 9.55
CA GLU A 575 17.51 -28.95 10.46
C GLU A 575 16.00 -29.20 10.37
N TYR A 576 15.22 -28.19 9.92
CA TYR A 576 13.78 -28.31 9.72
C TYR A 576 13.39 -29.00 8.40
N VAL A 577 14.35 -29.31 7.52
CA VAL A 577 14.11 -30.04 6.26
C VAL A 577 13.98 -31.52 6.57
N VAL A 578 12.88 -32.09 6.16
CA VAL A 578 12.55 -33.49 6.45
C VAL A 578 12.70 -34.38 5.23
N ALA A 579 13.34 -35.52 5.39
CA ALA A 579 13.37 -36.60 4.42
C ALA A 579 12.29 -37.62 4.80
N GLY A 580 11.49 -38.04 3.86
CA GLY A 580 10.38 -38.96 4.09
C GLY A 580 9.86 -39.61 2.81
N ASN A 581 8.70 -40.23 2.91
CA ASN A 581 8.08 -40.98 1.85
C ASN A 581 6.77 -40.35 1.38
N TRP A 582 6.60 -40.25 0.09
CA TRP A 582 5.36 -39.84 -0.54
C TRP A 582 4.45 -41.03 -0.79
N ARG A 583 3.18 -40.90 -0.43
CA ARG A 583 2.14 -41.89 -0.67
C ARG A 583 1.05 -41.33 -1.56
N LYS A 584 0.79 -41.97 -2.68
CA LYS A 584 -0.31 -41.63 -3.57
C LYS A 584 -1.59 -42.32 -3.12
N ASN A 585 -2.67 -41.60 -2.94
CA ASN A 585 -3.98 -42.10 -2.59
C ASN A 585 -4.73 -42.60 -3.83
N ALA A 586 -5.80 -43.37 -3.63
CA ALA A 586 -6.63 -43.91 -4.71
C ALA A 586 -7.34 -42.81 -5.53
N ASP A 587 -7.59 -41.65 -4.91
CA ASP A 587 -8.16 -40.45 -5.54
C ASP A 587 -7.13 -39.60 -6.33
N GLY A 588 -5.86 -40.04 -6.37
CA GLY A 588 -4.78 -39.38 -7.04
C GLY A 588 -4.07 -38.28 -6.21
N SER A 589 -4.56 -37.95 -5.03
CA SER A 589 -3.90 -37.04 -4.10
C SER A 589 -2.63 -37.66 -3.48
N TRP A 590 -1.73 -36.78 -2.96
CA TRP A 590 -0.51 -37.22 -2.31
C TRP A 590 -0.53 -36.91 -0.82
N GLN A 591 0.06 -37.79 -0.04
CA GLN A 591 0.36 -37.61 1.39
C GLN A 591 1.85 -37.79 1.64
N PHE A 592 2.36 -37.18 2.68
CA PHE A 592 3.77 -37.27 3.05
C PHE A 592 3.96 -37.74 4.49
N GLU A 593 4.89 -38.63 4.69
CA GLU A 593 5.21 -39.18 5.99
C GLU A 593 6.73 -39.10 6.23
N ALA A 594 7.14 -38.57 7.37
CA ALA A 594 8.52 -38.52 7.78
C ALA A 594 8.64 -38.67 9.30
N GLY A 595 9.70 -39.33 9.77
CA GLY A 595 9.92 -39.51 11.22
C GLY A 595 8.80 -40.28 11.94
N GLY A 596 8.07 -41.15 11.21
CA GLY A 596 6.98 -41.94 11.78
C GLY A 596 5.66 -41.17 11.96
N ARG A 597 5.51 -39.96 11.40
CA ARG A 597 4.27 -39.19 11.39
C ARG A 597 3.86 -38.77 9.99
N SER A 598 2.55 -38.62 9.79
CA SER A 598 1.96 -37.97 8.61
C SER A 598 1.81 -36.47 8.86
N TYR A 599 1.99 -35.69 7.81
CA TYR A 599 1.86 -34.23 7.84
C TYR A 599 0.42 -33.84 7.50
N ALA A 600 -0.21 -33.00 8.36
CA ALA A 600 -1.55 -32.51 8.16
C ALA A 600 -1.72 -31.10 8.77
N SER A 601 -2.47 -30.22 8.13
CA SER A 601 -2.72 -28.82 8.54
C SER A 601 -1.46 -27.97 8.72
N GLU A 602 -0.35 -28.34 8.06
CA GLU A 602 0.94 -27.69 8.26
C GLU A 602 1.75 -27.54 6.97
N TRP A 603 2.79 -26.71 7.02
CA TRP A 603 3.83 -26.63 6.00
C TRP A 603 4.97 -27.61 6.32
N ALA A 604 5.58 -28.16 5.29
CA ALA A 604 6.80 -28.96 5.43
C ALA A 604 7.83 -28.59 4.35
N ALA A 605 9.07 -28.42 4.76
CA ALA A 605 10.23 -28.37 3.88
C ALA A 605 10.70 -29.79 3.64
N VAL A 606 10.48 -30.32 2.44
CA VAL A 606 10.77 -31.71 2.10
C VAL A 606 12.05 -31.81 1.29
N HIS A 607 12.99 -32.66 1.72
CA HIS A 607 14.25 -32.92 1.05
C HIS A 607 14.03 -33.44 -0.37
N ASN A 608 14.73 -32.83 -1.34
CA ASN A 608 14.74 -33.25 -2.72
C ASN A 608 16.03 -34.06 -3.03
N PRO A 609 16.00 -35.40 -3.01
CA PRO A 609 17.18 -36.22 -3.19
C PRO A 609 17.71 -36.22 -4.64
N TYR A 610 16.96 -35.64 -5.57
CA TYR A 610 17.32 -35.60 -7.00
C TYR A 610 17.86 -34.22 -7.42
N ALA A 611 17.95 -33.29 -6.47
CA ALA A 611 18.47 -31.95 -6.75
C ALA A 611 19.95 -32.01 -7.11
N ASP A 612 20.35 -31.20 -8.09
CA ASP A 612 21.73 -30.95 -8.45
C ASP A 612 22.10 -29.49 -8.07
N PRO A 613 22.70 -29.27 -6.89
CA PRO A 613 23.06 -27.92 -6.44
C PRO A 613 24.06 -27.22 -7.37
N ALA A 614 24.88 -28.00 -8.12
CA ALA A 614 25.82 -27.44 -9.11
C ALA A 614 25.09 -26.76 -10.28
N LYS A 615 23.82 -27.13 -10.52
CA LYS A 615 22.93 -26.50 -11.49
C LYS A 615 22.00 -25.48 -10.86
N GLY A 616 22.21 -25.10 -9.60
CA GLY A 616 21.38 -24.12 -8.89
C GLY A 616 20.01 -24.66 -8.46
N GLN A 617 19.85 -26.01 -8.40
CA GLN A 617 18.61 -26.62 -7.94
C GLN A 617 18.57 -26.66 -6.41
N SER A 618 17.38 -26.40 -5.85
CA SER A 618 17.17 -26.48 -4.41
C SER A 618 17.21 -27.92 -3.91
N THR A 619 17.90 -28.15 -2.81
CA THR A 619 17.95 -29.45 -2.11
C THR A 619 16.68 -29.76 -1.34
N PHE A 620 15.75 -28.83 -1.23
CA PHE A 620 14.43 -29.03 -0.62
C PHE A 620 13.40 -28.08 -1.22
N ASP A 621 12.12 -28.48 -1.13
CA ASP A 621 10.97 -27.70 -1.57
C ASP A 621 9.93 -27.63 -0.45
N TRP A 622 9.13 -26.55 -0.42
CA TRP A 622 8.07 -26.37 0.53
C TRP A 622 6.73 -26.85 0.01
N PHE A 623 6.04 -27.62 0.84
CA PHE A 623 4.71 -28.17 0.57
C PHE A 623 3.72 -27.80 1.68
N ARG A 624 2.46 -27.64 1.34
CA ARG A 624 1.37 -27.46 2.27
C ARG A 624 0.48 -28.70 2.31
N PHE A 625 0.08 -29.14 3.49
CA PHE A 625 -0.86 -30.26 3.69
C PHE A 625 -2.15 -29.76 4.30
N ASP A 626 -3.29 -30.24 3.81
CA ASP A 626 -4.61 -29.93 4.33
C ASP A 626 -4.91 -30.70 5.64
N ALA A 627 -6.13 -30.55 6.18
CA ALA A 627 -6.54 -31.20 7.43
C ALA A 627 -6.58 -32.73 7.31
N ASP A 628 -6.79 -33.28 6.12
CA ASP A 628 -6.79 -34.70 5.84
C ASP A 628 -5.38 -35.24 5.51
N GLY A 629 -4.36 -34.39 5.61
CA GLY A 629 -2.97 -34.70 5.26
C GLY A 629 -2.71 -34.81 3.77
N ARG A 630 -3.63 -34.33 2.92
CA ARG A 630 -3.42 -34.30 1.47
C ARG A 630 -2.56 -33.10 1.09
N MET A 631 -1.63 -33.32 0.17
CA MET A 631 -0.82 -32.25 -0.40
C MET A 631 -1.70 -31.27 -1.18
N VAL A 632 -1.64 -30.00 -0.79
CA VAL A 632 -2.35 -28.91 -1.46
C VAL A 632 -1.66 -28.56 -2.78
N ASN A 633 -2.43 -28.25 -3.82
CA ASN A 633 -1.94 -27.72 -5.09
C ASN A 633 -2.86 -26.59 -5.59
N GLY A 634 -2.35 -25.74 -6.48
CA GLY A 634 -3.06 -24.55 -6.93
C GLY A 634 -3.00 -23.40 -5.94
N TRP A 635 -3.97 -22.49 -6.02
CA TRP A 635 -4.08 -21.35 -5.13
C TRP A 635 -4.45 -21.77 -3.71
N TYR A 636 -3.71 -21.30 -2.73
CA TYR A 636 -3.94 -21.52 -1.32
C TYR A 636 -3.90 -20.20 -0.56
N THR A 637 -4.88 -19.96 0.30
CA THR A 637 -4.91 -18.81 1.21
C THR A 637 -4.92 -19.33 2.64
N ASP A 638 -3.99 -18.83 3.46
CA ASP A 638 -3.88 -19.20 4.87
C ASP A 638 -4.92 -18.45 5.75
N VAL A 639 -4.90 -18.75 7.03
CA VAL A 639 -5.82 -18.15 8.01
C VAL A 639 -5.60 -16.65 8.23
N ASP A 640 -4.41 -16.15 7.91
CA ASP A 640 -4.02 -14.75 8.04
C ASP A 640 -4.29 -13.96 6.74
N GLY A 641 -4.88 -14.63 5.72
CA GLY A 641 -5.22 -14.04 4.43
C GLY A 641 -4.07 -13.99 3.43
N ASN A 642 -2.88 -14.54 3.75
CA ASN A 642 -1.79 -14.63 2.81
C ASN A 642 -2.07 -15.69 1.74
N THR A 643 -1.78 -15.37 0.50
CA THR A 643 -2.04 -16.25 -0.63
C THR A 643 -0.74 -16.78 -1.21
N TYR A 644 -0.73 -18.05 -1.53
CA TYR A 644 0.38 -18.82 -2.10
C TYR A 644 -0.09 -19.55 -3.34
N TYR A 645 0.86 -20.01 -4.16
CA TYR A 645 0.55 -20.96 -5.23
C TYR A 645 1.43 -22.19 -5.11
N LEU A 646 0.81 -23.35 -4.99
CA LEU A 646 1.43 -24.66 -4.99
C LEU A 646 1.30 -25.23 -6.40
N TRP A 647 2.44 -25.62 -7.01
CA TRP A 647 2.46 -26.04 -8.40
C TRP A 647 1.44 -27.14 -8.70
N LYS A 648 0.65 -26.95 -9.75
CA LYS A 648 -0.52 -27.79 -10.01
C LYS A 648 -0.23 -28.99 -10.90
N GLU A 649 0.74 -28.85 -11.84
CA GLU A 649 0.97 -29.85 -12.87
C GLU A 649 1.68 -31.11 -12.34
N MET A 650 1.33 -32.26 -12.89
CA MET A 650 1.91 -33.58 -12.52
C MET A 650 3.22 -33.86 -13.28
N ASP A 651 4.20 -32.99 -13.12
CA ASP A 651 5.51 -33.09 -13.82
C ASP A 651 6.66 -33.50 -12.88
N GLY A 652 6.34 -34.02 -11.71
CA GLY A 652 7.32 -34.38 -10.66
C GLY A 652 7.56 -33.24 -9.65
N THR A 653 7.00 -32.06 -9.89
CA THR A 653 7.11 -30.88 -8.99
C THR A 653 5.78 -30.45 -8.43
N GLN A 654 4.72 -31.22 -8.61
CA GLN A 654 3.38 -30.92 -8.10
C GLN A 654 3.39 -30.65 -6.60
N GLY A 655 2.68 -29.63 -6.17
CA GLY A 655 2.56 -29.22 -4.77
C GLY A 655 3.69 -28.34 -4.27
N ARG A 656 4.73 -28.11 -5.04
CA ARG A 656 5.84 -27.24 -4.67
C ARG A 656 5.39 -25.78 -4.59
N MET A 657 5.72 -25.10 -3.51
CA MET A 657 5.47 -23.66 -3.33
C MET A 657 6.28 -22.83 -4.32
N LEU A 658 5.63 -21.94 -5.05
CA LEU A 658 6.31 -21.03 -5.97
C LEU A 658 6.88 -19.81 -5.25
N THR A 659 8.00 -19.29 -5.79
CA THR A 659 8.63 -18.03 -5.41
C THR A 659 9.06 -17.27 -6.66
N GLY A 660 9.31 -15.95 -6.54
CA GLY A 660 9.68 -15.11 -7.68
C GLY A 660 8.55 -14.94 -8.69
N TRP A 661 8.90 -14.54 -9.90
CA TRP A 661 7.96 -14.33 -11.00
C TRP A 661 7.49 -15.62 -11.63
N ASN A 662 6.20 -15.81 -11.77
CA ASN A 662 5.60 -17.00 -12.37
C ASN A 662 4.42 -16.64 -13.27
N TRP A 663 4.38 -17.22 -14.46
CA TRP A 663 3.23 -17.15 -15.34
C TRP A 663 2.27 -18.29 -15.01
N LEU A 664 1.06 -17.96 -14.57
CA LEU A 664 0.04 -18.92 -14.18
C LEU A 664 -1.19 -18.79 -15.05
N PRO A 665 -1.83 -19.92 -15.44
CA PRO A 665 -3.02 -19.87 -16.28
C PRO A 665 -4.21 -19.29 -15.49
N GLY A 666 -4.87 -18.31 -16.09
CA GLY A 666 -6.17 -17.83 -15.65
C GLY A 666 -7.31 -18.74 -16.08
N SER A 667 -8.51 -18.49 -15.58
CA SER A 667 -9.72 -19.27 -15.90
C SER A 667 -10.13 -19.25 -17.37
N ASN A 668 -9.64 -18.28 -18.13
CA ASN A 668 -9.89 -18.06 -19.55
C ASN A 668 -8.79 -18.62 -20.48
N GLY A 669 -7.79 -19.35 -19.93
CA GLY A 669 -6.65 -19.83 -20.67
C GLY A 669 -5.56 -18.80 -20.96
N VAL A 670 -5.76 -17.56 -20.53
CA VAL A 670 -4.74 -16.50 -20.62
C VAL A 670 -3.85 -16.56 -19.39
N PHE A 671 -2.55 -16.52 -19.60
CA PHE A 671 -1.58 -16.53 -18.50
C PHE A 671 -1.38 -15.11 -17.97
N HIS A 672 -1.39 -14.97 -16.64
CA HIS A 672 -1.02 -13.77 -15.90
C HIS A 672 0.28 -14.00 -15.15
N CYS A 673 1.10 -12.96 -15.01
CA CYS A 673 2.36 -13.04 -14.30
C CYS A 673 2.18 -12.54 -12.86
N TYR A 674 2.66 -13.34 -11.90
CA TYR A 674 2.54 -13.07 -10.47
C TYR A 674 3.92 -13.13 -9.82
N TYR A 675 4.13 -12.32 -8.78
CA TYR A 675 5.34 -12.39 -7.97
C TYR A 675 5.06 -12.94 -6.58
N PHE A 676 5.80 -13.97 -6.20
CA PHE A 676 5.75 -14.59 -4.89
C PHE A 676 7.05 -14.29 -4.12
N GLN A 677 6.94 -13.96 -2.86
CA GLN A 677 8.08 -13.53 -2.04
C GLN A 677 9.20 -14.57 -2.02
N GLU A 678 10.40 -14.15 -2.40
CA GLU A 678 11.58 -15.02 -2.39
C GLU A 678 12.28 -15.03 -1.04
N LYS A 679 12.23 -13.87 -0.33
CA LYS A 679 12.92 -13.70 0.93
C LYS A 679 12.33 -14.60 2.02
N SER A 680 13.23 -15.28 2.74
CA SER A 680 12.90 -16.13 3.87
C SER A 680 12.87 -15.32 5.18
N ASP A 681 11.77 -14.64 5.43
CA ASP A 681 11.51 -13.83 6.61
C ASP A 681 10.21 -14.25 7.33
N GLY A 682 9.82 -15.49 7.13
CA GLY A 682 8.56 -16.03 7.62
C GLY A 682 7.39 -15.92 6.64
N MET A 683 7.57 -15.19 5.54
CA MET A 683 6.53 -14.95 4.53
C MET A 683 6.92 -15.43 3.13
N ARG A 684 7.95 -16.27 3.01
CA ARG A 684 8.39 -16.82 1.73
C ARG A 684 7.24 -17.50 0.99
N GLY A 685 7.12 -17.25 -0.31
CA GLY A 685 6.03 -17.76 -1.15
C GLY A 685 4.74 -16.98 -1.14
N ARG A 686 4.63 -15.92 -0.29
CA ARG A 686 3.43 -15.06 -0.25
C ARG A 686 3.30 -14.25 -1.53
N LEU A 687 2.11 -14.22 -2.10
CA LEU A 687 1.78 -13.38 -3.26
C LEU A 687 1.85 -11.90 -2.91
N TYR A 688 2.55 -11.13 -3.73
CA TYR A 688 2.52 -9.68 -3.70
C TYR A 688 1.24 -9.16 -4.33
N ARG A 689 0.57 -8.19 -3.66
CA ARG A 689 -0.67 -7.57 -4.14
C ARG A 689 -0.66 -6.08 -3.89
N ASN A 690 -1.11 -5.31 -4.87
CA ASN A 690 -1.25 -3.86 -4.80
C ASN A 690 0.01 -3.14 -4.27
N THR A 691 1.18 -3.56 -4.77
CA THR A 691 2.48 -3.06 -4.30
C THR A 691 3.54 -3.26 -5.38
N HIS A 692 4.72 -2.66 -5.16
CA HIS A 692 5.90 -2.95 -5.97
C HIS A 692 6.63 -4.20 -5.46
N THR A 693 7.10 -5.00 -6.38
CA THR A 693 7.98 -6.14 -6.11
C THR A 693 9.41 -5.66 -5.81
N PRO A 694 10.29 -6.48 -5.21
CA PRO A 694 11.66 -6.08 -4.86
C PRO A 694 12.51 -5.61 -6.05
N ASP A 695 12.18 -6.02 -7.25
CA ASP A 695 12.81 -5.60 -8.51
C ASP A 695 12.12 -4.39 -9.17
N GLY A 696 11.17 -3.74 -8.46
CA GLY A 696 10.56 -2.47 -8.85
C GLY A 696 9.35 -2.58 -9.78
N ASN A 697 8.85 -3.77 -10.07
CA ASN A 697 7.66 -3.95 -10.89
C ASN A 697 6.38 -3.80 -10.06
N LEU A 698 5.33 -3.23 -10.66
CA LEU A 698 4.02 -3.06 -10.01
C LEU A 698 3.16 -4.32 -10.19
N VAL A 699 2.51 -4.76 -9.12
CA VAL A 699 1.43 -5.76 -9.17
C VAL A 699 0.13 -5.15 -8.64
N ASN A 700 -0.99 -5.47 -9.30
CA ASN A 700 -2.31 -4.94 -8.96
C ASN A 700 -2.92 -5.64 -7.72
N ALA A 701 -4.16 -5.32 -7.39
CA ALA A 701 -4.88 -5.91 -6.27
C ALA A 701 -5.07 -7.43 -6.37
N ASP A 702 -5.11 -7.98 -7.59
CA ASP A 702 -5.17 -9.42 -7.83
C ASP A 702 -3.79 -10.09 -7.77
N GLY A 703 -2.70 -9.30 -7.70
CA GLY A 703 -1.32 -9.75 -7.73
C GLY A 703 -0.73 -9.89 -9.13
N SER A 704 -1.47 -9.55 -10.19
CA SER A 704 -1.00 -9.61 -11.57
C SER A 704 -0.02 -8.48 -11.88
N TRP A 705 1.03 -8.78 -12.61
CA TRP A 705 2.01 -7.81 -13.07
C TRP A 705 1.40 -6.75 -13.97
N VAL A 706 1.71 -5.48 -13.69
CA VAL A 706 1.23 -4.32 -14.45
C VAL A 706 2.43 -3.53 -14.98
N LEU A 707 2.40 -3.22 -16.27
CA LEU A 707 3.36 -2.32 -16.91
C LEU A 707 2.59 -1.21 -17.63
N ASP A 708 2.92 0.04 -17.34
CA ASP A 708 2.23 1.24 -17.91
C ASP A 708 0.70 1.20 -17.74
N GLY A 709 0.23 0.74 -16.59
CA GLY A 709 -1.20 0.63 -16.27
C GLY A 709 -1.92 -0.56 -16.92
N ILE A 710 -1.22 -1.40 -17.68
CA ILE A 710 -1.78 -2.56 -18.40
C ILE A 710 -1.31 -3.85 -17.75
N VAL A 711 -2.27 -4.74 -17.40
CA VAL A 711 -1.96 -6.08 -16.90
C VAL A 711 -1.23 -6.88 -17.98
N GLN A 712 -0.08 -7.42 -17.64
CA GLN A 712 0.72 -8.21 -18.56
C GLN A 712 0.15 -9.62 -18.64
N THR A 713 -0.10 -10.07 -19.87
CA THR A 713 -0.67 -11.38 -20.17
C THR A 713 0.07 -12.04 -21.33
N ARG A 714 0.01 -13.38 -21.41
CA ARG A 714 0.42 -14.14 -22.59
C ARG A 714 -0.56 -15.28 -22.85
N SER A 715 -0.71 -15.63 -24.12
CA SER A 715 -1.50 -16.79 -24.59
C SER A 715 -0.67 -18.07 -24.59
#